data_4097cb219b84ed82c535627d4ca7831c
#
_entry.id   4097cb219b84ed82c535627d4ca7831c
#
_cell.length_a   1.000
_cell.length_b   1.000
_cell.length_c   1.000
_cell.angle_alpha   90.00
_cell.angle_beta   90.00
_cell.angle_gamma   90.00
#
_symmetry.space_group_name_H-M   'P 1'
#
loop_
_entity.id
_entity.type
_entity.pdbx_description
1 polymer ?
#
loop_
_entity_poly.entity_id
_entity_poly.type
_entity_poly.pdbx_seq_one_letter_code
_entity_poly.pdbx_strand_id
1 'polypeptide(L)'
;MILVLVFICFLISLWLVGKNAEQKYQSLLSTIIYDRADTPLSVQSNSKDHYAIPLENLPADFSALLLLKEDRYFRYHFGVNPVSTVRAIYRRLIGQPAGGASTITQQLAKNLLGTEQDRTLANKLRETFYSFGLELYFSKDELLVMYANTVYLGNQLQGFESGSLAYFGKPLRETNFSERISLLSTLAYPNSRHPWQKTNQDFAKALSQQLAPAEIFVYPKVTSRYSFQNSAFFELQTLGVECASTCHSTIDTALTAKIRAILADFVAVERARGATNGAVVVLNPQTSEIIALVGSKNPKSIVEGDQINMALMPRPIGSTVKPFIYLEGFAQGLRPYSLVDDREYKYPIATGFPLYPKNYDGQYYGEVTLHQALSNSLNVPTLKTLEYVGLPNFYSFLDQKLHFQPIQSYDNYQYGIALGGLEMDLLTLTHYFSIFPRLGTIAPLRILQNNFRQPDNLPPQANITKNETVAEEKYIQLVHAVLSDRLTGVNQFGLKSSLNIEAFDYGVKTGTSRDFHDSWVVGYTGDFVVGVWVGNTENTALNQVTGQTGAGTIWHEVMNLLVNSPYYTNTSLPQNLITLLPITPEKNENDWGLPDDIISEHRTRLLEDRLIASPHHGDLFEFFPDSTIPLISHSESLRWTVNGESVGEGQEVGFKPTHSGNYEIVGQAENSDRREIIQISVIPPSR
;
A
#
# COMPACT_ATOMS: atom_id res chain seq x y z
N MET A 1 -5.99 -68.88 -0.66
CA MET A 1 -6.64 -67.72 -0.02
C MET A 1 -5.68 -66.86 0.79
N ILE A 2 -4.88 -67.40 1.73
CA ILE A 2 -3.93 -66.62 2.56
C ILE A 2 -2.86 -65.91 1.73
N LEU A 3 -2.24 -66.57 0.75
CA LEU A 3 -1.23 -65.97 -0.12
C LEU A 3 -1.76 -64.79 -0.98
N VAL A 4 -3.03 -64.89 -1.43
CA VAL A 4 -3.70 -63.83 -2.19
C VAL A 4 -3.98 -62.63 -1.27
N LEU A 5 -4.43 -62.88 -0.04
CA LEU A 5 -4.63 -61.81 0.95
C LEU A 5 -3.34 -61.10 1.33
N VAL A 6 -2.26 -61.86 1.55
CA VAL A 6 -0.92 -61.28 1.82
C VAL A 6 -0.44 -60.41 0.64
N PHE A 7 -0.66 -60.90 -0.59
CA PHE A 7 -0.28 -60.13 -1.78
C PHE A 7 -1.11 -58.86 -1.93
N ILE A 8 -2.42 -58.92 -1.68
CA ILE A 8 -3.30 -57.74 -1.70
C ILE A 8 -2.86 -56.76 -0.61
N CYS A 9 -2.60 -57.20 0.62
CA CYS A 9 -2.11 -56.36 1.71
C CYS A 9 -0.75 -55.69 1.35
N PHE A 10 0.12 -56.40 0.67
CA PHE A 10 1.40 -55.89 0.18
C PHE A 10 1.19 -54.78 -0.89
N LEU A 11 0.31 -54.99 -1.85
CA LEU A 11 -0.03 -53.97 -2.87
C LEU A 11 -0.69 -52.73 -2.23
N ILE A 12 -1.58 -52.93 -1.29
CA ILE A 12 -2.19 -51.83 -0.53
C ILE A 12 -1.12 -51.06 0.26
N SER A 13 -0.14 -51.74 0.87
CA SER A 13 0.94 -51.06 1.59
C SER A 13 1.83 -50.23 0.65
N LEU A 14 2.13 -50.71 -0.55
CA LEU A 14 2.87 -49.95 -1.56
C LEU A 14 2.06 -48.74 -2.06
N TRP A 15 0.76 -48.92 -2.26
CA TRP A 15 -0.10 -47.82 -2.67
C TRP A 15 -0.19 -46.71 -1.59
N LEU A 16 -0.29 -47.10 -0.33
CA LEU A 16 -0.26 -46.19 0.82
C LEU A 16 1.07 -45.44 0.93
N VAL A 17 2.18 -46.12 0.58
CA VAL A 17 3.50 -45.47 0.49
C VAL A 17 3.50 -44.38 -0.59
N GLY A 18 2.95 -44.67 -1.77
CA GLY A 18 2.83 -43.68 -2.85
C GLY A 18 2.01 -42.45 -2.46
N LYS A 19 0.84 -42.69 -1.84
CA LYS A 19 -0.03 -41.61 -1.33
C LYS A 19 0.65 -40.75 -0.26
N ASN A 20 1.37 -41.36 0.65
CA ASN A 20 2.16 -40.64 1.68
C ASN A 20 3.33 -39.85 1.06
N ALA A 21 3.92 -40.38 -0.03
CA ALA A 21 4.99 -39.72 -0.76
C ALA A 21 4.54 -38.41 -1.39
N GLU A 22 3.29 -38.32 -1.87
CA GLU A 22 2.71 -37.09 -2.42
C GLU A 22 2.70 -35.97 -1.38
N GLN A 23 2.21 -36.24 -0.17
CA GLN A 23 2.21 -35.26 0.92
C GLN A 23 3.64 -34.79 1.28
N LYS A 24 4.58 -35.75 1.38
CA LYS A 24 5.99 -35.43 1.66
C LYS A 24 6.62 -34.62 0.52
N TYR A 25 6.30 -34.94 -0.72
CA TYR A 25 6.79 -34.18 -1.87
C TYR A 25 6.33 -32.73 -1.79
N GLN A 26 5.03 -32.49 -1.53
CA GLN A 26 4.50 -31.12 -1.38
C GLN A 26 5.22 -30.34 -0.26
N SER A 27 5.54 -30.99 0.86
CA SER A 27 6.26 -30.35 1.97
C SER A 27 7.74 -29.99 1.65
N LEU A 28 8.30 -30.57 0.58
CA LEU A 28 9.63 -30.27 0.09
C LEU A 28 9.66 -29.19 -0.99
N LEU A 29 8.49 -28.69 -1.43
CA LEU A 29 8.40 -27.56 -2.35
C LEU A 29 8.31 -26.27 -1.57
N SER A 30 8.82 -25.19 -2.15
CA SER A 30 8.66 -23.85 -1.63
C SER A 30 7.26 -23.32 -1.90
N THR A 31 6.70 -22.58 -0.94
CA THR A 31 5.53 -21.76 -1.20
C THR A 31 5.98 -20.50 -1.94
N ILE A 32 5.33 -20.20 -3.06
CA ILE A 32 5.69 -19.10 -3.92
C ILE A 32 4.52 -18.15 -4.03
N ILE A 33 4.80 -16.87 -3.81
CA ILE A 33 3.88 -15.80 -4.15
C ILE A 33 4.36 -15.21 -5.47
N TYR A 34 3.55 -15.33 -6.50
CA TYR A 34 3.79 -14.72 -7.80
C TYR A 34 3.15 -13.33 -7.85
N ASP A 35 3.71 -12.48 -8.71
CA ASP A 35 3.05 -11.25 -9.10
C ASP A 35 1.93 -11.51 -10.11
N ARG A 36 1.29 -10.46 -10.56
CA ARG A 36 0.22 -10.52 -11.56
C ARG A 36 0.67 -11.08 -12.92
N ALA A 37 1.96 -10.99 -13.24
CA ALA A 37 2.56 -11.43 -14.49
C ALA A 37 3.33 -12.76 -14.36
N ASP A 38 3.01 -13.57 -13.34
CA ASP A 38 3.66 -14.86 -13.04
C ASP A 38 5.17 -14.74 -12.73
N THR A 39 5.62 -13.56 -12.27
CA THR A 39 6.99 -13.39 -11.77
C THR A 39 7.05 -13.72 -10.29
N PRO A 40 8.00 -14.57 -9.82
CA PRO A 40 8.12 -14.86 -8.40
C PRO A 40 8.43 -13.60 -7.57
N LEU A 41 7.54 -13.26 -6.66
CA LEU A 41 7.67 -12.15 -5.72
C LEU A 41 8.35 -12.56 -4.43
N SER A 42 7.96 -13.72 -3.93
CA SER A 42 8.46 -14.28 -2.69
C SER A 42 8.53 -15.78 -2.82
N VAL A 43 9.65 -16.34 -2.43
CA VAL A 43 9.86 -17.79 -2.35
C VAL A 43 10.19 -18.10 -0.90
N GLN A 44 9.30 -18.79 -0.20
CA GLN A 44 9.55 -19.21 1.18
C GLN A 44 10.36 -20.51 1.17
N SER A 45 11.29 -20.67 2.13
CA SER A 45 11.99 -21.93 2.29
C SER A 45 11.01 -23.05 2.68
N ASN A 46 11.31 -24.26 2.19
CA ASN A 46 10.51 -25.45 2.51
C ASN A 46 10.81 -26.01 3.92
N SER A 47 10.23 -27.14 4.27
CA SER A 47 10.40 -27.81 5.57
C SER A 47 11.84 -28.22 5.93
N LYS A 48 12.79 -28.19 4.95
CA LYS A 48 14.22 -28.44 5.14
C LYS A 48 15.07 -27.16 5.09
N ASP A 49 14.43 -25.99 5.13
CA ASP A 49 15.08 -24.68 4.96
C ASP A 49 15.81 -24.55 3.61
N HIS A 50 15.21 -25.11 2.56
CA HIS A 50 15.70 -24.99 1.19
C HIS A 50 14.69 -24.26 0.31
N TYR A 51 15.18 -23.62 -0.76
CA TYR A 51 14.37 -22.99 -1.80
C TYR A 51 14.15 -23.99 -2.95
N ALA A 52 12.92 -24.45 -3.13
CA ALA A 52 12.52 -25.47 -4.10
C ALA A 52 11.36 -24.96 -4.96
N ILE A 53 11.68 -24.23 -6.03
CA ILE A 53 10.70 -23.77 -7.02
C ILE A 53 10.28 -24.95 -7.89
N PRO A 54 8.99 -25.33 -7.92
CA PRO A 54 8.55 -26.50 -8.67
C PRO A 54 8.57 -26.27 -10.20
N LEU A 55 8.95 -27.31 -10.92
CA LEU A 55 8.71 -27.46 -12.35
C LEU A 55 7.50 -28.39 -12.52
N GLU A 56 6.59 -28.03 -13.42
CA GLU A 56 5.53 -28.93 -13.86
C GLU A 56 6.03 -29.93 -14.91
N ASN A 57 6.93 -29.47 -15.77
CA ASN A 57 7.49 -30.26 -16.85
C ASN A 57 8.99 -29.99 -17.03
N LEU A 58 9.74 -31.03 -17.39
CA LEU A 58 11.16 -30.89 -17.73
C LEU A 58 11.33 -30.65 -19.23
N PRO A 59 12.23 -29.72 -19.65
CA PRO A 59 12.63 -29.63 -21.05
C PRO A 59 13.15 -30.98 -21.57
N ALA A 60 12.68 -31.40 -22.75
CA ALA A 60 12.99 -32.74 -23.30
C ALA A 60 14.49 -33.03 -23.44
N ASP A 61 15.26 -32.04 -23.87
CA ASP A 61 16.71 -32.10 -24.00
C ASP A 61 17.42 -32.16 -22.64
N PHE A 62 16.93 -31.44 -21.61
CA PHE A 62 17.45 -31.56 -20.25
C PHE A 62 17.14 -32.92 -19.63
N SER A 63 15.91 -33.43 -19.82
CA SER A 63 15.52 -34.76 -19.33
C SER A 63 16.36 -35.86 -19.93
N ALA A 64 16.70 -35.79 -21.22
CA ALA A 64 17.59 -36.74 -21.90
C ALA A 64 18.97 -36.73 -21.28
N LEU A 65 19.57 -35.56 -21.03
CA LEU A 65 20.89 -35.44 -20.39
C LEU A 65 20.87 -35.95 -18.95
N LEU A 66 19.85 -35.68 -18.19
CA LEU A 66 19.67 -36.16 -16.83
C LEU A 66 19.59 -37.68 -16.76
N LEU A 67 18.76 -38.28 -17.62
CA LEU A 67 18.65 -39.75 -17.73
C LEU A 67 19.95 -40.41 -18.14
N LEU A 68 20.66 -39.88 -19.15
CA LEU A 68 21.96 -40.40 -19.57
C LEU A 68 23.00 -40.39 -18.44
N LYS A 69 22.96 -39.35 -17.60
CA LYS A 69 23.91 -39.21 -16.50
C LYS A 69 23.56 -40.07 -15.29
N GLU A 70 22.31 -40.04 -14.83
CA GLU A 70 21.91 -40.61 -13.53
C GLU A 70 21.32 -42.03 -13.67
N ASP A 71 20.50 -42.28 -14.72
CA ASP A 71 19.79 -43.55 -14.87
C ASP A 71 19.36 -43.81 -16.33
N ARG A 72 20.28 -44.26 -17.16
CA ARG A 72 20.07 -44.50 -18.62
C ARG A 72 18.87 -45.41 -18.91
N TYR A 73 18.58 -46.36 -18.03
CA TYR A 73 17.53 -47.36 -18.18
C TYR A 73 16.28 -47.07 -17.35
N PHE A 74 16.10 -45.85 -16.86
CA PHE A 74 15.03 -45.42 -16.00
C PHE A 74 13.64 -45.85 -16.48
N ARG A 75 13.35 -45.76 -17.78
CA ARG A 75 12.07 -46.10 -18.38
C ARG A 75 11.78 -47.60 -18.45
N TYR A 76 12.80 -48.47 -18.21
CA TYR A 76 12.70 -49.92 -18.42
C TYR A 76 12.72 -50.75 -17.13
N HIS A 77 12.92 -50.17 -15.99
CA HIS A 77 12.89 -50.90 -14.71
C HIS A 77 11.82 -50.33 -13.77
N PHE A 78 11.41 -51.15 -12.78
CA PHE A 78 10.40 -50.76 -11.79
C PHE A 78 11.09 -50.39 -10.46
N GLY A 79 11.55 -49.16 -10.38
CA GLY A 79 12.18 -48.55 -9.19
C GLY A 79 13.61 -48.96 -8.88
N VAL A 80 14.01 -50.16 -9.23
CA VAL A 80 15.36 -50.72 -9.04
C VAL A 80 15.87 -51.30 -10.32
N ASN A 81 17.14 -51.05 -10.64
CA ASN A 81 17.83 -51.64 -11.79
C ASN A 81 18.61 -52.88 -11.31
N PRO A 82 18.11 -54.11 -11.59
CA PRO A 82 18.75 -55.33 -11.10
C PRO A 82 20.16 -55.52 -11.63
N VAL A 83 20.43 -55.17 -12.88
CA VAL A 83 21.76 -55.30 -13.51
C VAL A 83 22.76 -54.37 -12.81
N SER A 84 22.39 -53.12 -12.55
CA SER A 84 23.24 -52.16 -11.82
C SER A 84 23.50 -52.61 -10.39
N THR A 85 22.50 -53.18 -9.74
CA THR A 85 22.62 -53.69 -8.37
C THR A 85 23.56 -54.87 -8.27
N VAL A 86 23.41 -55.89 -9.15
CA VAL A 86 24.31 -57.05 -9.19
C VAL A 86 25.72 -56.59 -9.50
N ARG A 87 25.93 -55.71 -10.48
CA ARG A 87 27.24 -55.15 -10.82
C ARG A 87 27.90 -54.45 -9.63
N ALA A 88 27.13 -53.69 -8.85
CA ALA A 88 27.66 -52.97 -7.68
C ALA A 88 28.06 -53.92 -6.54
N ILE A 89 27.26 -54.97 -6.29
CA ILE A 89 27.57 -56.02 -5.33
C ILE A 89 28.86 -56.75 -5.74
N TYR A 90 28.96 -57.17 -7.00
CA TYR A 90 30.15 -57.84 -7.54
C TYR A 90 31.41 -56.98 -7.38
N ARG A 91 31.37 -55.70 -7.79
CA ARG A 91 32.51 -54.79 -7.62
C ARG A 91 32.93 -54.62 -6.15
N ARG A 92 31.97 -54.56 -5.24
CA ARG A 92 32.25 -54.45 -3.80
C ARG A 92 32.91 -55.72 -3.25
N LEU A 93 32.52 -56.90 -3.76
CA LEU A 93 33.13 -58.17 -3.36
C LEU A 93 34.61 -58.29 -3.84
N ILE A 94 34.94 -57.66 -4.97
CA ILE A 94 36.35 -57.67 -5.50
C ILE A 94 37.16 -56.44 -5.06
N GLY A 95 36.66 -55.69 -4.02
CA GLY A 95 37.38 -54.54 -3.45
C GLY A 95 37.42 -53.28 -4.32
N GLN A 96 36.60 -53.22 -5.38
CA GLN A 96 36.52 -52.03 -6.25
C GLN A 96 35.39 -51.08 -5.80
N PRO A 97 35.48 -49.75 -6.09
CA PRO A 97 34.39 -48.83 -5.84
C PRO A 97 33.13 -49.31 -6.54
N ALA A 98 32.02 -49.38 -5.80
CA ALA A 98 30.74 -49.94 -6.30
C ALA A 98 30.17 -49.19 -7.53
N GLY A 99 30.59 -47.95 -7.77
CA GLY A 99 30.02 -47.09 -8.80
C GLY A 99 28.56 -46.66 -8.50
N GLY A 100 27.98 -45.81 -9.30
CA GLY A 100 26.55 -45.42 -9.20
C GLY A 100 25.64 -46.61 -9.50
N ALA A 101 24.94 -47.12 -8.48
CA ALA A 101 24.03 -48.25 -8.60
C ALA A 101 22.57 -47.85 -8.25
N SER A 102 22.34 -46.66 -7.64
CA SER A 102 21.02 -46.20 -7.27
C SER A 102 20.33 -45.58 -8.48
N THR A 103 19.08 -45.97 -8.68
CA THR A 103 18.19 -45.41 -9.71
C THR A 103 17.70 -44.01 -9.31
N ILE A 104 17.15 -43.27 -10.26
CA ILE A 104 16.46 -41.98 -9.99
C ILE A 104 15.34 -42.16 -8.98
N THR A 105 14.51 -43.23 -9.08
CA THR A 105 13.45 -43.53 -8.13
C THR A 105 13.99 -43.80 -6.71
N GLN A 106 15.12 -44.47 -6.59
CA GLN A 106 15.76 -44.69 -5.27
C GLN A 106 16.35 -43.40 -4.69
N GLN A 107 16.88 -42.50 -5.55
CA GLN A 107 17.34 -41.19 -5.11
C GLN A 107 16.18 -40.29 -4.66
N LEU A 108 15.04 -40.33 -5.38
CA LEU A 108 13.82 -39.67 -4.97
C LEU A 108 13.31 -40.21 -3.64
N ALA A 109 13.23 -41.54 -3.49
CA ALA A 109 12.82 -42.18 -2.23
C ALA A 109 13.70 -41.73 -1.04
N LYS A 110 14.99 -41.62 -1.24
CA LYS A 110 15.95 -41.11 -0.26
C LYS A 110 15.66 -39.67 0.15
N ASN A 111 15.39 -38.79 -0.83
CA ASN A 111 15.08 -37.38 -0.59
C ASN A 111 13.77 -37.23 0.18
N LEU A 112 12.72 -38.02 -0.17
CA LEU A 112 11.41 -38.01 0.51
C LEU A 112 11.47 -38.61 1.94
N LEU A 113 12.36 -39.57 2.18
CA LEU A 113 12.55 -40.20 3.48
C LEU A 113 13.49 -39.39 4.41
N GLY A 114 14.27 -38.44 3.86
CA GLY A 114 15.24 -37.67 4.65
C GLY A 114 16.44 -38.52 5.12
N THR A 115 16.81 -39.58 4.37
CA THR A 115 17.90 -40.52 4.72
C THR A 115 19.22 -40.17 4.08
N GLU A 116 19.40 -38.93 3.61
CA GLU A 116 20.60 -38.52 2.84
C GLU A 116 21.89 -38.63 3.63
N GLN A 117 21.83 -38.43 4.95
CA GLN A 117 23.00 -38.43 5.84
C GLN A 117 23.25 -39.80 6.49
N ASP A 118 22.29 -40.72 6.52
CA ASP A 118 22.36 -42.01 7.20
C ASP A 118 22.38 -43.17 6.19
N ARG A 119 23.58 -43.65 5.84
CA ARG A 119 23.80 -44.70 4.84
C ARG A 119 23.86 -46.13 5.43
N THR A 120 22.88 -46.52 6.20
CA THR A 120 22.72 -47.87 6.72
C THR A 120 22.09 -48.81 5.71
N LEU A 121 22.32 -50.11 5.86
CA LEU A 121 21.67 -51.15 5.06
C LEU A 121 20.14 -51.12 5.26
N ALA A 122 19.68 -50.85 6.47
CA ALA A 122 18.27 -50.74 6.80
C ALA A 122 17.58 -49.61 6.02
N ASN A 123 18.22 -48.42 5.96
CA ASN A 123 17.72 -47.30 5.16
C ASN A 123 17.76 -47.66 3.65
N LYS A 124 18.75 -48.38 3.18
CA LYS A 124 18.78 -48.78 1.77
C LYS A 124 17.64 -49.74 1.40
N LEU A 125 17.28 -50.66 2.29
CA LEU A 125 16.15 -51.55 2.10
C LEU A 125 14.82 -50.74 2.17
N ARG A 126 14.70 -49.78 3.08
CA ARG A 126 13.57 -48.89 3.19
C ARG A 126 13.41 -48.02 1.92
N GLU A 127 14.48 -47.42 1.40
CA GLU A 127 14.51 -46.69 0.12
C GLU A 127 14.03 -47.57 -1.05
N THR A 128 14.51 -48.82 -1.10
CA THR A 128 14.13 -49.79 -2.14
C THR A 128 12.61 -50.10 -2.06
N PHE A 129 12.09 -50.38 -0.87
CA PHE A 129 10.66 -50.64 -0.67
C PHE A 129 9.82 -49.41 -1.06
N TYR A 130 10.29 -48.24 -0.66
CA TYR A 130 9.63 -46.96 -0.99
C TYR A 130 9.64 -46.72 -2.52
N SER A 131 10.74 -47.08 -3.23
CA SER A 131 10.81 -46.97 -4.67
C SER A 131 9.77 -47.79 -5.41
N PHE A 132 9.43 -49.00 -4.92
CA PHE A 132 8.37 -49.79 -5.50
C PHE A 132 7.00 -49.15 -5.31
N GLY A 133 6.76 -48.56 -4.14
CA GLY A 133 5.51 -47.81 -3.88
C GLY A 133 5.37 -46.58 -4.79
N LEU A 134 6.46 -45.83 -4.99
CA LEU A 134 6.50 -44.71 -5.92
C LEU A 134 6.15 -45.13 -7.36
N GLU A 135 6.75 -46.18 -7.87
CA GLU A 135 6.53 -46.69 -9.24
C GLU A 135 5.13 -47.29 -9.44
N LEU A 136 4.49 -47.74 -8.36
CA LEU A 136 3.11 -48.23 -8.42
C LEU A 136 2.11 -47.06 -8.50
N TYR A 137 2.43 -45.92 -7.92
CA TYR A 137 1.49 -44.82 -7.72
C TYR A 137 1.67 -43.70 -8.79
N PHE A 138 2.92 -43.41 -9.17
CA PHE A 138 3.26 -42.33 -10.11
C PHE A 138 3.78 -42.88 -11.45
N SER A 139 3.54 -42.14 -12.52
CA SER A 139 4.12 -42.40 -13.84
C SER A 139 5.63 -42.08 -13.85
N LYS A 140 6.35 -42.58 -14.85
CA LYS A 140 7.77 -42.29 -15.03
C LYS A 140 8.07 -40.80 -15.21
N ASP A 141 7.20 -40.07 -15.89
CA ASP A 141 7.41 -38.64 -16.12
C ASP A 141 7.17 -37.85 -14.84
N GLU A 142 6.16 -38.19 -14.04
CA GLU A 142 5.92 -37.59 -12.72
C GLU A 142 7.14 -37.86 -11.79
N LEU A 143 7.61 -39.11 -11.73
CA LEU A 143 8.78 -39.46 -10.91
C LEU A 143 10.03 -38.67 -11.32
N LEU A 144 10.23 -38.46 -12.60
CA LEU A 144 11.36 -37.68 -13.12
C LEU A 144 11.26 -36.20 -12.73
N VAL A 145 10.06 -35.62 -12.83
CA VAL A 145 9.76 -34.24 -12.41
C VAL A 145 9.93 -34.11 -10.89
N MET A 146 9.36 -35.03 -10.10
CA MET A 146 9.52 -35.04 -8.64
C MET A 146 11.00 -35.10 -8.23
N TYR A 147 11.80 -35.93 -8.90
CA TYR A 147 13.25 -36.00 -8.66
C TYR A 147 13.91 -34.67 -8.98
N ALA A 148 13.62 -34.12 -10.14
CA ALA A 148 14.21 -32.87 -10.60
C ALA A 148 13.87 -31.66 -9.68
N ASN A 149 12.71 -31.68 -9.01
CA ASN A 149 12.28 -30.68 -8.06
C ASN A 149 12.85 -30.87 -6.64
N THR A 150 13.29 -32.11 -6.29
CA THR A 150 13.73 -32.43 -4.92
C THR A 150 15.22 -32.64 -4.78
N VAL A 151 15.97 -32.63 -5.86
CA VAL A 151 17.43 -32.82 -5.82
C VAL A 151 18.13 -31.60 -5.24
N TYR A 152 19.06 -31.82 -4.29
CA TYR A 152 19.82 -30.75 -3.67
C TYR A 152 21.00 -30.29 -4.54
N LEU A 153 21.14 -28.97 -4.73
CA LEU A 153 22.18 -28.35 -5.58
C LEU A 153 23.17 -27.44 -4.81
N GLY A 154 23.15 -27.52 -3.47
CA GLY A 154 23.98 -26.68 -2.60
C GLY A 154 23.38 -25.30 -2.35
N ASN A 155 23.95 -24.54 -1.39
CA ASN A 155 23.52 -23.18 -1.04
C ASN A 155 22.01 -23.05 -0.76
N GLN A 156 21.45 -24.01 -0.05
CA GLN A 156 20.00 -24.08 0.23
C GLN A 156 19.11 -24.18 -1.02
N LEU A 157 19.70 -24.54 -2.19
CA LEU A 157 18.95 -24.70 -3.43
C LEU A 157 18.53 -26.15 -3.61
N GLN A 158 17.24 -26.35 -3.84
CA GLN A 158 16.63 -27.63 -4.11
C GLN A 158 15.84 -27.55 -5.42
N GLY A 159 16.05 -28.51 -6.31
CA GLY A 159 15.47 -28.54 -7.65
C GLY A 159 16.25 -27.71 -8.69
N PHE A 160 16.13 -28.17 -9.96
CA PHE A 160 16.88 -27.57 -11.06
C PHE A 160 16.38 -26.19 -11.44
N GLU A 161 15.08 -25.87 -11.26
CA GLU A 161 14.57 -24.52 -11.49
C GLU A 161 15.20 -23.51 -10.53
N SER A 162 15.20 -23.84 -9.23
CA SER A 162 15.87 -23.00 -8.22
C SER A 162 17.35 -22.81 -8.51
N GLY A 163 18.03 -23.90 -8.91
CA GLY A 163 19.44 -23.84 -9.31
C GLY A 163 19.66 -22.97 -10.54
N SER A 164 18.80 -23.10 -11.56
CA SER A 164 18.88 -22.30 -12.79
C SER A 164 18.70 -20.80 -12.50
N LEU A 165 17.68 -20.47 -11.77
CA LEU A 165 17.40 -19.07 -11.37
C LEU A 165 18.54 -18.51 -10.52
N ALA A 166 19.04 -19.26 -9.54
CA ALA A 166 20.08 -18.78 -8.63
C ALA A 166 21.45 -18.63 -9.31
N TYR A 167 21.81 -19.53 -10.20
CA TYR A 167 23.14 -19.52 -10.83
C TYR A 167 23.18 -18.72 -12.13
N PHE A 168 22.10 -18.73 -12.92
CA PHE A 168 22.07 -18.14 -14.27
C PHE A 168 21.05 -17.00 -14.41
N GLY A 169 20.18 -16.76 -13.43
CA GLY A 169 19.20 -15.68 -13.42
C GLY A 169 18.05 -15.88 -14.42
N LYS A 170 17.80 -17.13 -14.85
CA LYS A 170 16.75 -17.46 -15.82
C LYS A 170 16.15 -18.85 -15.57
N PRO A 171 14.92 -19.10 -16.02
CA PRO A 171 14.27 -20.39 -15.91
C PRO A 171 15.06 -21.51 -16.60
N LEU A 172 14.92 -22.75 -16.13
CA LEU A 172 15.61 -23.92 -16.70
C LEU A 172 15.32 -24.10 -18.20
N ARG A 173 14.10 -23.80 -18.64
CA ARG A 173 13.70 -23.88 -20.06
C ARG A 173 14.52 -22.95 -20.98
N GLU A 174 15.04 -21.86 -20.45
CA GLU A 174 15.83 -20.86 -21.19
C GLU A 174 17.35 -21.08 -21.11
N THR A 175 17.76 -22.11 -20.34
CA THR A 175 19.20 -22.46 -20.24
C THR A 175 19.73 -23.12 -21.51
N ASN A 176 20.96 -22.79 -21.84
CA ASN A 176 21.68 -23.44 -22.95
C ASN A 176 22.32 -24.75 -22.50
N PHE A 177 22.90 -25.51 -23.48
CA PHE A 177 23.53 -26.78 -23.21
C PHE A 177 24.60 -26.70 -22.11
N SER A 178 25.51 -25.73 -22.16
CA SER A 178 26.61 -25.60 -21.19
C SER A 178 26.15 -25.32 -19.77
N GLU A 179 25.10 -24.51 -19.62
CA GLU A 179 24.46 -24.21 -18.32
C GLU A 179 23.81 -25.46 -17.73
N ARG A 180 23.12 -26.26 -18.56
CA ARG A 180 22.50 -27.54 -18.15
C ARG A 180 23.54 -28.55 -17.70
N ILE A 181 24.64 -28.73 -18.44
CA ILE A 181 25.75 -29.61 -18.04
C ILE A 181 26.38 -29.12 -16.72
N SER A 182 26.49 -27.81 -16.54
CA SER A 182 27.04 -27.24 -15.30
C SER A 182 26.13 -27.53 -14.10
N LEU A 183 24.80 -27.43 -14.24
CA LEU A 183 23.83 -27.83 -13.20
C LEU A 183 23.93 -29.33 -12.90
N LEU A 184 23.95 -30.18 -13.92
CA LEU A 184 24.12 -31.62 -13.76
C LEU A 184 25.42 -31.98 -13.05
N SER A 185 26.47 -31.21 -13.27
CA SER A 185 27.78 -31.42 -12.63
C SER A 185 27.75 -31.17 -11.12
N THR A 186 26.82 -30.35 -10.63
CA THR A 186 26.67 -30.05 -9.21
C THR A 186 26.17 -31.25 -8.41
N LEU A 187 25.38 -32.15 -9.01
CA LEU A 187 24.73 -33.28 -8.32
C LEU A 187 25.69 -34.19 -7.53
N ALA A 188 26.91 -34.38 -8.03
CA ALA A 188 27.85 -35.28 -7.41
C ALA A 188 28.41 -34.76 -6.07
N TYR A 189 28.58 -33.45 -5.95
CA TYR A 189 29.14 -32.78 -4.76
C TYR A 189 28.50 -31.39 -4.62
N PRO A 190 27.23 -31.29 -4.20
CA PRO A 190 26.46 -30.05 -4.25
C PRO A 190 27.03 -28.91 -3.39
N ASN A 191 27.75 -29.24 -2.30
CA ASN A 191 28.35 -28.22 -1.42
C ASN A 191 29.72 -27.72 -1.88
N SER A 192 30.36 -28.38 -2.87
CA SER A 192 31.71 -28.06 -3.30
C SER A 192 31.89 -27.96 -4.82
N ARG A 193 30.82 -28.10 -5.61
CA ARG A 193 30.85 -27.99 -7.07
C ARG A 193 29.76 -27.06 -7.58
N HIS A 194 29.75 -25.82 -7.10
CA HIS A 194 28.85 -24.81 -7.64
C HIS A 194 29.31 -24.36 -9.04
N PRO A 195 28.41 -23.94 -9.94
CA PRO A 195 28.70 -23.53 -11.32
C PRO A 195 29.81 -22.48 -11.47
N TRP A 196 30.03 -21.62 -10.45
CA TRP A 196 31.15 -20.66 -10.48
C TRP A 196 32.51 -21.21 -10.06
N GLN A 197 32.57 -22.44 -9.55
CA GLN A 197 33.84 -23.04 -9.10
C GLN A 197 34.55 -23.73 -10.24
N LYS A 198 35.88 -23.61 -10.27
CA LYS A 198 36.71 -24.28 -11.26
C LYS A 198 36.51 -25.81 -11.26
N THR A 199 36.31 -26.40 -10.10
CA THR A 199 35.99 -27.83 -9.95
C THR A 199 34.72 -28.26 -10.65
N ASN A 200 33.69 -27.43 -10.67
CA ASN A 200 32.47 -27.67 -11.47
C ASN A 200 32.79 -27.55 -12.96
N GLN A 201 33.50 -26.50 -13.37
CA GLN A 201 33.80 -26.19 -14.76
C GLN A 201 34.62 -27.32 -15.41
N ASP A 202 35.65 -27.81 -14.72
CA ASP A 202 36.50 -28.93 -15.21
C ASP A 202 35.70 -30.22 -15.33
N PHE A 203 34.83 -30.52 -14.34
CA PHE A 203 33.98 -31.70 -14.39
C PHE A 203 32.86 -31.57 -15.43
N ALA A 204 32.26 -30.39 -15.59
CA ALA A 204 31.24 -30.12 -16.60
C ALA A 204 31.81 -30.29 -18.02
N LYS A 205 33.04 -29.83 -18.26
CA LYS A 205 33.72 -30.05 -19.53
C LYS A 205 33.94 -31.55 -19.83
N ALA A 206 34.40 -32.32 -18.84
CA ALA A 206 34.54 -33.77 -19.00
C ALA A 206 33.18 -34.47 -19.19
N LEU A 207 32.17 -34.05 -18.45
CA LEU A 207 30.80 -34.57 -18.56
C LEU A 207 30.17 -34.29 -19.94
N SER A 208 30.38 -33.08 -20.49
CA SER A 208 29.88 -32.74 -21.83
C SER A 208 30.47 -33.63 -22.92
N GLN A 209 31.76 -33.90 -22.84
CA GLN A 209 32.44 -34.81 -23.78
C GLN A 209 31.91 -36.25 -23.67
N GLN A 210 31.50 -36.67 -22.47
CA GLN A 210 30.96 -38.02 -22.25
C GLN A 210 29.50 -38.16 -22.72
N LEU A 211 28.66 -37.14 -22.46
CA LEU A 211 27.22 -37.21 -22.72
C LEU A 211 26.85 -36.77 -24.13
N ALA A 212 27.51 -35.76 -24.65
CA ALA A 212 27.22 -35.15 -25.95
C ALA A 212 28.52 -34.65 -26.63
N PRO A 213 29.37 -35.56 -27.15
CA PRO A 213 30.70 -35.20 -27.69
C PRO A 213 30.63 -34.28 -28.91
N ALA A 214 29.50 -34.20 -29.61
CA ALA A 214 29.27 -33.30 -30.74
C ALA A 214 28.95 -31.85 -30.34
N GLU A 215 28.60 -31.64 -29.08
CA GLU A 215 28.21 -30.31 -28.58
C GLU A 215 29.40 -29.54 -28.03
N ILE A 216 29.46 -28.24 -28.28
CA ILE A 216 30.54 -27.38 -27.80
C ILE A 216 30.20 -26.88 -26.39
N PHE A 217 31.05 -27.24 -25.43
CA PHE A 217 30.94 -26.72 -24.07
C PHE A 217 31.68 -25.40 -23.92
N VAL A 218 30.97 -24.35 -23.58
CA VAL A 218 31.51 -23.03 -23.24
C VAL A 218 31.24 -22.76 -21.76
N TYR A 219 32.22 -22.31 -21.01
CA TYR A 219 32.03 -22.01 -19.58
C TYR A 219 30.92 -20.99 -19.40
N PRO A 220 29.82 -21.34 -18.69
CA PRO A 220 28.71 -20.43 -18.54
C PRO A 220 29.10 -19.25 -17.65
N LYS A 221 28.60 -18.06 -18.02
CA LYS A 221 28.69 -16.89 -17.16
C LYS A 221 27.69 -17.05 -16.03
N VAL A 222 28.19 -17.18 -14.81
CA VAL A 222 27.36 -17.22 -13.61
C VAL A 222 27.02 -15.77 -13.25
N THR A 223 25.76 -15.44 -13.28
CA THR A 223 25.27 -14.16 -12.79
C THR A 223 25.29 -14.18 -11.27
N SER A 224 25.69 -13.08 -10.64
CA SER A 224 25.76 -12.99 -9.19
C SER A 224 24.41 -13.29 -8.55
N ARG A 225 24.42 -14.08 -7.49
CA ARG A 225 23.36 -14.44 -6.55
C ARG A 225 21.97 -13.87 -6.87
N TYR A 226 21.15 -14.66 -7.52
CA TYR A 226 19.71 -14.37 -7.60
C TYR A 226 19.16 -14.32 -6.17
N SER A 227 18.55 -13.20 -5.82
CA SER A 227 17.77 -13.11 -4.60
C SER A 227 16.35 -13.57 -4.93
N PHE A 228 15.85 -14.59 -4.26
CA PHE A 228 14.44 -14.98 -4.34
C PHE A 228 13.50 -13.91 -3.71
N GLN A 229 14.11 -12.87 -3.13
CA GLN A 229 13.44 -11.67 -2.62
C GLN A 229 13.61 -10.55 -3.64
N ASN A 230 12.52 -10.13 -4.28
CA ASN A 230 12.53 -8.93 -5.11
C ASN A 230 12.09 -7.69 -4.30
N SER A 231 12.01 -6.53 -4.96
CA SER A 231 11.66 -5.27 -4.30
C SER A 231 10.27 -5.24 -3.69
N ALA A 232 9.32 -6.04 -4.19
CA ALA A 232 7.95 -6.09 -3.66
C ALA A 232 7.80 -7.07 -2.48
N PHE A 233 8.76 -7.93 -2.25
CA PHE A 233 8.75 -8.83 -1.09
C PHE A 233 8.68 -8.09 0.24
N PHE A 234 9.34 -6.96 0.36
CA PHE A 234 9.33 -6.12 1.56
C PHE A 234 7.92 -5.71 1.97
N GLU A 235 7.11 -5.26 1.04
CA GLU A 235 5.75 -4.79 1.31
C GLU A 235 4.82 -5.97 1.65
N LEU A 236 4.95 -7.10 0.96
CA LEU A 236 4.17 -8.30 1.28
C LEU A 236 4.52 -8.88 2.65
N GLN A 237 5.80 -8.87 3.00
CA GLN A 237 6.27 -9.33 4.31
C GLN A 237 5.73 -8.46 5.43
N THR A 238 5.77 -7.13 5.27
CA THR A 238 5.27 -6.19 6.28
C THR A 238 3.76 -6.25 6.44
N LEU A 239 3.03 -6.58 5.37
CA LEU A 239 1.59 -6.85 5.42
C LEU A 239 1.25 -8.23 6.02
N GLY A 240 2.23 -9.11 6.26
CA GLY A 240 1.96 -10.46 6.76
C GLY A 240 1.20 -11.34 5.76
N VAL A 241 1.49 -11.18 4.46
CA VAL A 241 0.85 -12.00 3.42
C VAL A 241 1.42 -13.41 3.46
N GLU A 242 0.59 -14.36 3.84
CA GLU A 242 0.92 -15.79 3.88
C GLU A 242 0.02 -16.57 2.93
N CYS A 243 0.61 -17.59 2.31
CA CYS A 243 -0.11 -18.53 1.46
C CYS A 243 0.11 -19.94 1.97
N ALA A 244 -0.94 -20.73 2.09
CA ALA A 244 -0.85 -22.15 2.44
C ALA A 244 -0.25 -23.00 1.30
N SER A 245 -0.33 -22.50 0.08
CA SER A 245 0.25 -23.08 -1.13
C SER A 245 0.66 -21.94 -2.06
N THR A 246 1.24 -22.25 -3.21
CA THR A 246 1.53 -21.24 -4.25
C THR A 246 0.30 -20.41 -4.56
N CYS A 247 0.47 -19.09 -4.60
CA CYS A 247 -0.60 -18.12 -4.86
C CYS A 247 -0.12 -16.95 -5.73
N HIS A 248 -1.09 -16.20 -6.29
CA HIS A 248 -0.82 -15.03 -7.12
C HIS A 248 -1.28 -13.78 -6.37
N SER A 249 -0.41 -12.80 -6.26
CA SER A 249 -0.76 -11.48 -5.75
C SER A 249 -1.36 -10.61 -6.85
N THR A 250 -2.00 -9.52 -6.44
CA THR A 250 -2.51 -8.49 -7.34
C THR A 250 -1.44 -7.46 -7.75
N ILE A 251 -0.26 -7.54 -7.14
CA ILE A 251 0.87 -6.61 -7.35
C ILE A 251 1.47 -6.78 -8.75
N ASP A 252 1.68 -5.66 -9.43
CA ASP A 252 2.53 -5.55 -10.61
C ASP A 252 3.92 -5.08 -10.19
N THR A 253 4.89 -5.97 -10.25
CA THR A 253 6.26 -5.67 -9.84
C THR A 253 6.98 -4.70 -10.76
N ALA A 254 6.72 -4.76 -12.05
CA ALA A 254 7.34 -3.87 -13.01
C ALA A 254 6.85 -2.43 -12.81
N LEU A 255 5.55 -2.26 -12.59
CA LEU A 255 4.95 -0.97 -12.25
C LEU A 255 5.47 -0.48 -10.89
N THR A 256 5.47 -1.34 -9.85
CA THR A 256 5.97 -1.01 -8.51
C THR A 256 7.43 -0.54 -8.55
N ALA A 257 8.29 -1.19 -9.35
CA ALA A 257 9.68 -0.78 -9.50
C ALA A 257 9.82 0.60 -10.16
N LYS A 258 9.02 0.91 -11.19
CA LYS A 258 9.00 2.24 -11.83
C LYS A 258 8.54 3.32 -10.84
N ILE A 259 7.48 3.07 -10.10
CA ILE A 259 6.97 4.00 -9.08
C ILE A 259 8.00 4.24 -7.99
N ARG A 260 8.70 3.19 -7.54
CA ARG A 260 9.79 3.32 -6.57
C ARG A 260 10.96 4.17 -7.10
N ALA A 261 11.28 4.05 -8.37
CA ALA A 261 12.32 4.89 -8.99
C ALA A 261 11.90 6.36 -8.99
N ILE A 262 10.66 6.68 -9.40
CA ILE A 262 10.11 8.05 -9.33
C ILE A 262 10.22 8.61 -7.91
N LEU A 263 9.80 7.82 -6.91
CA LEU A 263 9.89 8.21 -5.51
C LEU A 263 11.33 8.47 -5.06
N ALA A 264 12.25 7.56 -5.40
CA ALA A 264 13.65 7.67 -5.01
C ALA A 264 14.34 8.88 -5.61
N ASP A 265 14.09 9.16 -6.90
CA ASP A 265 14.61 10.32 -7.61
C ASP A 265 14.10 11.62 -6.98
N PHE A 266 12.80 11.70 -6.69
CA PHE A 266 12.21 12.87 -6.01
C PHE A 266 12.82 13.10 -4.63
N VAL A 267 12.90 12.05 -3.79
CA VAL A 267 13.47 12.17 -2.43
C VAL A 267 14.96 12.57 -2.49
N ALA A 268 15.70 12.10 -3.49
CA ALA A 268 17.09 12.52 -3.69
C ALA A 268 17.22 14.02 -3.98
N VAL A 269 16.32 14.58 -4.80
CA VAL A 269 16.27 16.02 -5.12
C VAL A 269 15.85 16.85 -3.90
N GLU A 270 14.82 16.44 -3.19
CA GLU A 270 14.23 17.17 -2.06
C GLU A 270 14.93 16.90 -0.70
N ARG A 271 16.02 16.13 -0.70
CA ARG A 271 16.79 15.80 0.51
C ARG A 271 17.29 17.05 1.25
N ALA A 272 17.72 18.07 0.52
CA ALA A 272 18.16 19.34 1.09
C ALA A 272 17.03 20.10 1.81
N ARG A 273 15.77 19.80 1.47
CA ARG A 273 14.57 20.34 2.11
C ARG A 273 14.01 19.42 3.19
N GLY A 274 14.75 18.36 3.57
CA GLY A 274 14.44 17.47 4.67
C GLY A 274 13.63 16.23 4.30
N ALA A 275 13.25 16.01 3.04
CA ALA A 275 12.57 14.79 2.64
C ALA A 275 13.55 13.60 2.65
N THR A 276 13.27 12.59 3.48
CA THR A 276 14.14 11.41 3.60
C THR A 276 13.49 10.13 3.10
N ASN A 277 12.17 10.05 3.08
CA ASN A 277 11.43 8.87 2.63
C ASN A 277 10.07 9.24 2.04
N GLY A 278 9.37 8.24 1.50
CA GLY A 278 8.04 8.38 0.98
C GLY A 278 7.38 7.03 0.73
N ALA A 279 6.10 7.08 0.44
CA ALA A 279 5.29 5.90 0.12
C ALA A 279 4.28 6.21 -0.98
N VAL A 280 3.94 5.19 -1.77
CA VAL A 280 2.94 5.28 -2.84
C VAL A 280 2.06 4.04 -2.82
N VAL A 281 0.76 4.24 -2.92
CA VAL A 281 -0.26 3.19 -3.04
C VAL A 281 -1.06 3.41 -4.31
N VAL A 282 -1.25 2.36 -5.10
CA VAL A 282 -2.12 2.37 -6.29
C VAL A 282 -3.15 1.27 -6.15
N LEU A 283 -4.42 1.65 -6.17
CA LEU A 283 -5.57 0.74 -6.09
C LEU A 283 -6.37 0.79 -7.39
N ASN A 284 -6.93 -0.36 -7.77
CA ASN A 284 -8.03 -0.41 -8.73
C ASN A 284 -9.34 -0.23 -7.96
N PRO A 285 -10.11 0.84 -8.18
CA PRO A 285 -11.34 1.08 -7.42
C PRO A 285 -12.42 0.03 -7.71
N GLN A 286 -12.49 -0.53 -8.91
CA GLN A 286 -13.56 -1.46 -9.30
C GLN A 286 -13.38 -2.85 -8.66
N THR A 287 -12.14 -3.33 -8.59
CA THR A 287 -11.80 -4.65 -8.03
C THR A 287 -11.30 -4.60 -6.59
N SER A 288 -10.98 -3.39 -6.07
CA SER A 288 -10.31 -3.13 -4.79
C SER A 288 -8.93 -3.82 -4.66
N GLU A 289 -8.30 -4.11 -5.79
CA GLU A 289 -6.97 -4.72 -5.86
C GLU A 289 -5.88 -3.67 -5.63
N ILE A 290 -4.89 -4.04 -4.82
CA ILE A 290 -3.65 -3.28 -4.68
C ILE A 290 -2.79 -3.61 -5.90
N ILE A 291 -2.66 -2.66 -6.85
CA ILE A 291 -1.87 -2.85 -8.08
C ILE A 291 -0.40 -2.61 -7.81
N ALA A 292 -0.08 -1.57 -7.04
CA ALA A 292 1.28 -1.27 -6.63
C ALA A 292 1.30 -0.74 -5.19
N LEU A 293 2.32 -1.15 -4.44
CA LEU A 293 2.58 -0.72 -3.09
C LEU A 293 4.07 -0.44 -2.94
N VAL A 294 4.41 0.79 -2.61
CA VAL A 294 5.78 1.24 -2.35
C VAL A 294 5.83 1.86 -0.97
N GLY A 295 6.38 1.13 -0.01
CA GLY A 295 6.45 1.57 1.38
C GLY A 295 7.71 2.35 1.73
N SER A 296 8.70 2.38 0.83
CA SER A 296 9.96 3.06 1.03
C SER A 296 10.69 3.30 -0.29
N LYS A 297 11.52 4.34 -0.35
CA LYS A 297 12.38 4.62 -1.50
C LYS A 297 13.40 3.50 -1.77
N ASN A 298 13.92 2.85 -0.71
CA ASN A 298 14.92 1.78 -0.83
C ASN A 298 14.89 0.81 0.36
N PRO A 299 14.02 -0.19 0.40
CA PRO A 299 13.87 -1.10 1.54
C PRO A 299 15.09 -1.99 1.81
N LYS A 300 16.09 -1.98 0.93
CA LYS A 300 17.37 -2.70 1.12
C LYS A 300 18.41 -1.88 1.87
N SER A 301 18.19 -0.59 2.02
CA SER A 301 19.04 0.33 2.78
C SER A 301 18.74 0.22 4.27
N ILE A 302 19.76 0.40 5.11
CA ILE A 302 19.64 0.45 6.58
C ILE A 302 19.65 1.90 7.09
N VAL A 303 19.64 2.87 6.17
CA VAL A 303 19.78 4.29 6.48
C VAL A 303 18.39 4.94 6.54
N GLU A 304 18.21 5.89 7.45
CA GLU A 304 17.06 6.81 7.52
C GLU A 304 15.68 6.12 7.60
N GLY A 305 15.62 4.93 8.19
CA GLY A 305 14.36 4.19 8.33
C GLY A 305 13.82 3.62 7.02
N ASP A 306 14.66 3.45 6.00
CA ASP A 306 14.28 2.87 4.71
C ASP A 306 13.67 1.46 4.81
N GLN A 307 13.91 0.76 5.93
CA GLN A 307 13.33 -0.57 6.22
C GLN A 307 11.93 -0.50 6.86
N ILE A 308 11.38 0.69 7.04
CA ILE A 308 10.02 0.88 7.56
C ILE A 308 9.06 1.04 6.38
N ASN A 309 7.98 0.29 6.39
CA ASN A 309 6.91 0.45 5.40
C ASN A 309 6.03 1.66 5.79
N MET A 310 6.36 2.82 5.22
CA MET A 310 5.67 4.08 5.52
C MET A 310 4.23 4.11 4.98
N ALA A 311 3.87 3.21 4.06
CA ALA A 311 2.49 3.09 3.61
C ALA A 311 1.54 2.55 4.70
N LEU A 312 2.09 1.93 5.76
CA LEU A 312 1.36 1.34 6.89
C LEU A 312 1.54 2.13 8.19
N MET A 313 2.33 3.21 8.16
CA MET A 313 2.61 4.00 9.36
C MET A 313 1.62 5.16 9.50
N PRO A 314 0.81 5.18 10.55
CA PRO A 314 -0.12 6.27 10.79
C PRO A 314 0.62 7.61 11.00
N ARG A 315 0.13 8.64 10.31
CA ARG A 315 0.63 10.02 10.39
C ARG A 315 -0.53 10.99 10.28
N PRO A 316 -0.41 12.22 10.81
CA PRO A 316 -1.43 13.25 10.63
C PRO A 316 -1.69 13.51 9.15
N ILE A 317 -2.95 13.28 8.70
CA ILE A 317 -3.32 13.30 7.28
C ILE A 317 -3.55 14.69 6.69
N GLY A 318 -3.50 15.73 7.51
CA GLY A 318 -3.73 17.09 7.05
C GLY A 318 -5.11 17.24 6.40
N SER A 319 -5.18 18.13 5.43
CA SER A 319 -6.43 18.48 4.74
C SER A 319 -7.04 17.35 3.87
N THR A 320 -6.46 16.15 3.83
CA THR A 320 -7.06 15.04 3.08
C THR A 320 -8.35 14.51 3.74
N VAL A 321 -8.62 14.86 4.99
CA VAL A 321 -9.88 14.55 5.69
C VAL A 321 -11.06 15.36 5.15
N LYS A 322 -10.84 16.54 4.60
CA LYS A 322 -11.89 17.52 4.25
C LYS A 322 -12.96 16.98 3.31
N PRO A 323 -12.67 16.21 2.24
CA PRO A 323 -13.72 15.67 1.38
C PRO A 323 -14.79 14.87 2.12
N PHE A 324 -14.42 14.16 3.19
CA PHE A 324 -15.36 13.40 4.01
C PHE A 324 -16.24 14.29 4.88
N ILE A 325 -15.70 15.42 5.40
CA ILE A 325 -16.46 16.42 6.15
C ILE A 325 -17.51 17.09 5.25
N TYR A 326 -17.09 17.48 4.03
CA TYR A 326 -18.02 18.08 3.06
C TYR A 326 -19.06 17.07 2.56
N LEU A 327 -18.69 15.80 2.40
CA LEU A 327 -19.63 14.73 2.05
C LEU A 327 -20.77 14.64 3.08
N GLU A 328 -20.43 14.61 4.37
CA GLU A 328 -21.40 14.59 5.45
C GLU A 328 -22.20 15.91 5.50
N GLY A 329 -21.57 17.06 5.25
CA GLY A 329 -22.27 18.34 5.14
C GLY A 329 -23.30 18.35 4.02
N PHE A 330 -22.95 17.82 2.84
CA PHE A 330 -23.88 17.71 1.70
C PHE A 330 -25.02 16.72 1.99
N ALA A 331 -24.73 15.63 2.68
CA ALA A 331 -25.74 14.66 3.11
C ALA A 331 -26.76 15.29 4.10
N GLN A 332 -26.34 16.27 4.91
CA GLN A 332 -27.17 16.99 5.85
C GLN A 332 -27.83 18.28 5.29
N GLY A 333 -27.71 18.52 3.97
CA GLY A 333 -28.42 19.58 3.28
C GLY A 333 -27.57 20.79 2.87
N LEU A 334 -26.28 20.81 3.12
CA LEU A 334 -25.39 21.79 2.49
C LEU A 334 -25.19 21.48 0.99
N ARG A 335 -24.73 22.48 0.26
CA ARG A 335 -24.47 22.38 -1.19
C ARG A 335 -23.17 23.09 -1.54
N PRO A 336 -22.54 22.76 -2.67
CA PRO A 336 -21.37 23.50 -3.15
C PRO A 336 -21.56 25.01 -3.14
N TYR A 337 -22.74 25.50 -3.52
CA TYR A 337 -23.07 26.93 -3.53
C TYR A 337 -23.45 27.51 -2.17
N SER A 338 -23.51 26.74 -1.09
CA SER A 338 -23.81 27.30 0.25
C SER A 338 -22.69 28.25 0.67
N LEU A 339 -23.06 29.38 1.22
CA LEU A 339 -22.15 30.44 1.65
C LEU A 339 -21.64 30.15 3.07
N VAL A 340 -20.36 30.46 3.27
CA VAL A 340 -19.67 30.33 4.56
C VAL A 340 -18.71 31.49 4.74
N ASP A 341 -18.57 31.98 5.97
CA ASP A 341 -17.57 32.99 6.31
C ASP A 341 -16.19 32.36 6.48
N ASP A 342 -15.20 32.86 5.71
CA ASP A 342 -13.78 32.60 5.90
C ASP A 342 -13.14 33.83 6.55
N ARG A 343 -13.32 33.96 7.85
CA ARG A 343 -12.79 35.05 8.68
C ARG A 343 -12.15 34.47 9.94
N GLU A 344 -11.37 35.28 10.66
CA GLU A 344 -10.79 34.82 11.92
C GLU A 344 -11.90 34.40 12.90
N TYR A 345 -11.73 33.22 13.48
CA TYR A 345 -12.68 32.64 14.41
C TYR A 345 -11.96 31.89 15.53
N LYS A 346 -12.48 31.99 16.74
CA LYS A 346 -11.97 31.32 17.93
C LYS A 346 -12.78 30.05 18.20
N TYR A 347 -12.13 28.90 18.09
CA TYR A 347 -12.71 27.62 18.50
C TYR A 347 -12.27 27.24 19.91
N PRO A 348 -13.20 27.09 20.88
CA PRO A 348 -12.84 26.54 22.19
C PRO A 348 -12.49 25.06 22.03
N ILE A 349 -11.33 24.65 22.56
CA ILE A 349 -10.94 23.24 22.64
C ILE A 349 -10.74 22.84 24.11
N ALA A 350 -10.98 21.56 24.44
CA ALA A 350 -11.02 21.05 25.81
C ALA A 350 -9.69 21.24 26.59
N THR A 351 -8.59 21.49 25.90
CA THR A 351 -7.29 21.76 26.52
C THR A 351 -7.18 23.12 27.20
N GLY A 352 -8.24 23.94 27.12
CA GLY A 352 -8.24 25.31 27.68
C GLY A 352 -7.56 26.36 26.81
N PHE A 353 -6.91 25.96 25.72
CA PHE A 353 -6.32 26.89 24.75
C PHE A 353 -7.24 27.04 23.55
N PRO A 354 -7.57 28.26 23.12
CA PRO A 354 -8.38 28.47 21.93
C PRO A 354 -7.60 28.12 20.66
N LEU A 355 -8.31 27.54 19.69
CA LEU A 355 -7.81 27.30 18.35
C LEU A 355 -8.21 28.47 17.44
N TYR A 356 -7.22 29.14 16.83
CA TYR A 356 -7.43 30.16 15.81
C TYR A 356 -6.95 29.59 14.47
N PRO A 357 -7.84 28.99 13.68
CA PRO A 357 -7.44 28.41 12.41
C PRO A 357 -7.08 29.50 11.41
N LYS A 358 -5.94 29.33 10.74
CA LYS A 358 -5.50 30.18 9.62
C LYS A 358 -5.45 29.37 8.34
N ASN A 359 -5.76 29.99 7.21
CA ASN A 359 -5.50 29.39 5.93
C ASN A 359 -3.99 29.26 5.69
N TYR A 360 -3.60 28.41 4.74
CA TYR A 360 -2.20 28.12 4.48
C TYR A 360 -1.35 29.36 4.17
N ASP A 361 -1.94 30.31 3.43
CA ASP A 361 -1.34 31.60 3.06
C ASP A 361 -1.46 32.69 4.13
N GLY A 362 -2.11 32.37 5.25
CA GLY A 362 -2.38 33.30 6.34
C GLY A 362 -3.47 34.34 6.03
N GLN A 363 -4.16 34.25 4.88
CA GLN A 363 -5.20 35.16 4.47
C GLN A 363 -6.59 34.61 4.80
N TYR A 364 -7.58 35.52 4.90
CA TYR A 364 -8.99 35.21 4.99
C TYR A 364 -9.71 35.82 3.79
N TYR A 365 -10.64 35.09 3.19
CA TYR A 365 -11.29 35.44 1.94
C TYR A 365 -12.69 36.03 2.10
N GLY A 366 -13.17 36.18 3.35
CA GLY A 366 -14.52 36.69 3.63
C GLY A 366 -15.60 35.67 3.31
N GLU A 367 -16.69 36.11 2.70
CA GLU A 367 -17.76 35.22 2.28
C GLU A 367 -17.35 34.43 1.04
N VAL A 368 -17.36 33.08 1.15
CA VAL A 368 -17.03 32.18 0.07
C VAL A 368 -18.07 31.06 -0.05
N THR A 369 -18.14 30.41 -1.20
CA THR A 369 -18.95 29.19 -1.34
C THR A 369 -18.21 27.97 -0.77
N LEU A 370 -18.93 26.90 -0.41
CA LEU A 370 -18.30 25.63 0.00
C LEU A 370 -17.51 25.02 -1.14
N HIS A 371 -17.90 25.27 -2.40
CA HIS A 371 -17.12 24.91 -3.57
C HIS A 371 -15.73 25.57 -3.54
N GLN A 372 -15.69 26.89 -3.43
CA GLN A 372 -14.42 27.64 -3.33
C GLN A 372 -13.61 27.20 -2.11
N ALA A 373 -14.27 26.94 -0.98
CA ALA A 373 -13.64 26.54 0.26
C ALA A 373 -12.94 25.17 0.15
N LEU A 374 -13.61 24.16 -0.38
CA LEU A 374 -13.02 22.82 -0.55
C LEU A 374 -11.96 22.79 -1.64
N SER A 375 -12.22 23.45 -2.80
CA SER A 375 -11.26 23.53 -3.92
C SER A 375 -9.95 24.21 -3.51
N ASN A 376 -10.01 25.26 -2.67
CA ASN A 376 -8.84 25.97 -2.14
C ASN A 376 -8.37 25.42 -0.77
N SER A 377 -9.01 24.36 -0.28
CA SER A 377 -8.62 23.73 1.00
C SER A 377 -8.63 24.66 2.21
N LEU A 378 -9.57 25.63 2.26
CA LEU A 378 -9.67 26.64 3.33
C LEU A 378 -9.95 25.97 4.68
N ASN A 379 -9.43 26.53 5.76
CA ASN A 379 -9.47 25.92 7.09
C ASN A 379 -10.72 26.33 7.87
N VAL A 380 -11.02 27.64 7.98
CA VAL A 380 -12.17 28.13 8.72
C VAL A 380 -13.50 27.61 8.15
N PRO A 381 -13.72 27.66 6.82
CA PRO A 381 -14.91 27.06 6.21
C PRO A 381 -15.10 25.58 6.52
N THR A 382 -14.01 24.82 6.54
CA THR A 382 -14.08 23.38 6.88
C THR A 382 -14.48 23.16 8.33
N LEU A 383 -13.97 23.96 9.26
CA LEU A 383 -14.35 23.89 10.67
C LEU A 383 -15.83 24.23 10.85
N LYS A 384 -16.33 25.28 10.20
CA LYS A 384 -17.76 25.65 10.23
C LYS A 384 -18.64 24.56 9.61
N THR A 385 -18.17 23.93 8.54
CA THR A 385 -18.85 22.75 7.97
C THR A 385 -18.91 21.61 8.97
N LEU A 386 -17.79 21.30 9.67
CA LEU A 386 -17.77 20.27 10.70
C LEU A 386 -18.64 20.62 11.91
N GLU A 387 -18.70 21.89 12.28
CA GLU A 387 -19.59 22.39 13.34
C GLU A 387 -21.06 22.17 12.97
N TYR A 388 -21.44 22.45 11.72
CA TYR A 388 -22.77 22.18 11.18
C TYR A 388 -23.08 20.67 11.16
N VAL A 389 -22.16 19.83 10.72
CA VAL A 389 -22.29 18.36 10.74
C VAL A 389 -22.42 17.83 12.16
N GLY A 390 -21.70 18.43 13.09
CA GLY A 390 -21.56 18.01 14.47
C GLY A 390 -20.47 16.94 14.65
N LEU A 391 -19.59 17.15 15.62
CA LEU A 391 -18.50 16.19 15.93
C LEU A 391 -19.01 14.75 16.17
N PRO A 392 -20.07 14.51 16.96
CA PRO A 392 -20.57 13.15 17.18
C PRO A 392 -21.01 12.45 15.89
N ASN A 393 -21.63 13.19 14.97
CA ASN A 393 -22.09 12.64 13.70
C ASN A 393 -20.91 12.28 12.81
N PHE A 394 -19.89 13.13 12.73
CA PHE A 394 -18.70 12.86 11.95
C PHE A 394 -17.87 11.69 12.53
N TYR A 395 -17.77 11.58 13.84
CA TYR A 395 -17.15 10.44 14.51
C TYR A 395 -17.91 9.13 14.23
N SER A 396 -19.26 9.19 14.27
CA SER A 396 -20.10 8.06 13.89
C SER A 396 -19.92 7.65 12.43
N PHE A 397 -19.74 8.61 11.51
CA PHE A 397 -19.43 8.34 10.12
C PHE A 397 -18.09 7.60 10.00
N LEU A 398 -17.03 8.07 10.65
CA LEU A 398 -15.71 7.42 10.63
C LEU A 398 -15.77 6.00 11.21
N ASP A 399 -16.41 5.82 12.36
CA ASP A 399 -16.47 4.54 13.07
C ASP A 399 -17.43 3.55 12.39
N GLN A 400 -18.67 3.96 12.08
CA GLN A 400 -19.72 3.04 11.62
C GLN A 400 -19.73 2.83 10.10
N LYS A 401 -19.31 3.83 9.32
CA LYS A 401 -19.33 3.77 7.86
C LYS A 401 -17.99 3.40 7.25
N LEU A 402 -16.90 3.91 7.82
CA LEU A 402 -15.55 3.62 7.37
C LEU A 402 -14.83 2.56 8.24
N HIS A 403 -15.45 2.15 9.35
CA HIS A 403 -14.86 1.24 10.35
C HIS A 403 -13.48 1.71 10.84
N PHE A 404 -13.30 3.02 10.88
CA PHE A 404 -12.04 3.63 11.27
C PHE A 404 -11.84 3.55 12.79
N GLN A 405 -10.69 3.02 13.20
CA GLN A 405 -10.28 2.97 14.60
C GLN A 405 -9.16 3.99 14.84
N PRO A 406 -9.45 5.11 15.52
CA PRO A 406 -8.44 6.14 15.77
C PRO A 406 -7.40 5.66 16.78
N ILE A 407 -6.17 6.19 16.67
CA ILE A 407 -5.07 5.90 17.59
C ILE A 407 -5.33 6.50 18.95
N GLN A 408 -5.93 7.69 19.00
CA GLN A 408 -6.31 8.39 20.21
C GLN A 408 -7.83 8.43 20.33
N SER A 409 -8.36 8.72 21.52
CA SER A 409 -9.79 8.95 21.67
C SER A 409 -10.24 10.18 20.86
N TYR A 410 -11.46 10.19 20.37
CA TYR A 410 -12.02 11.32 19.64
C TYR A 410 -12.02 12.63 20.46
N ASP A 411 -12.10 12.53 21.78
CA ASP A 411 -12.02 13.68 22.68
C ASP A 411 -10.69 14.43 22.59
N ASN A 412 -9.62 13.76 22.18
CA ASN A 412 -8.32 14.38 21.97
C ASN A 412 -8.22 15.13 20.64
N TYR A 413 -8.94 14.69 19.60
CA TYR A 413 -8.91 15.34 18.29
C TYR A 413 -9.82 16.55 18.21
N GLN A 414 -11.05 16.43 18.72
CA GLN A 414 -12.08 17.48 18.66
C GLN A 414 -12.15 18.17 17.29
N TYR A 415 -12.24 19.48 17.24
CA TYR A 415 -12.23 20.25 15.99
C TYR A 415 -10.88 20.22 15.25
N GLY A 416 -9.80 19.81 15.90
CA GLY A 416 -8.50 19.58 15.26
C GLY A 416 -8.53 18.55 14.14
N ILE A 417 -9.54 17.67 14.14
CA ILE A 417 -9.74 16.68 13.06
C ILE A 417 -9.97 17.37 11.70
N ALA A 418 -10.65 18.51 11.65
CA ALA A 418 -10.90 19.27 10.42
C ALA A 418 -9.62 19.86 9.82
N LEU A 419 -8.60 20.09 10.66
CA LEU A 419 -7.28 20.57 10.27
C LEU A 419 -6.29 19.42 10.01
N GLY A 420 -6.79 18.16 10.08
CA GLY A 420 -6.02 16.98 9.74
C GLY A 420 -5.12 16.47 10.84
N GLY A 421 -5.45 16.75 12.12
CA GLY A 421 -4.78 16.15 13.27
C GLY A 421 -5.04 14.63 13.41
N LEU A 422 -5.97 14.07 12.63
CA LEU A 422 -6.28 12.65 12.63
C LEU A 422 -5.10 11.87 12.00
N GLU A 423 -4.60 10.87 12.72
CA GLU A 423 -3.55 10.00 12.21
C GLU A 423 -4.17 8.81 11.44
N MET A 424 -3.69 8.61 10.23
CA MET A 424 -4.06 7.49 9.37
C MET A 424 -2.86 7.05 8.53
N ASP A 425 -2.78 5.78 8.21
CA ASP A 425 -1.79 5.27 7.26
C ASP A 425 -2.23 5.52 5.81
N LEU A 426 -1.25 5.53 4.88
CA LEU A 426 -1.50 5.84 3.48
C LEU A 426 -2.40 4.80 2.79
N LEU A 427 -2.24 3.51 3.13
CA LEU A 427 -3.04 2.44 2.54
C LEU A 427 -4.51 2.62 2.90
N THR A 428 -4.81 2.84 4.17
CA THR A 428 -6.17 3.11 4.67
C THR A 428 -6.77 4.36 4.04
N LEU A 429 -6.01 5.48 4.03
CA LEU A 429 -6.47 6.73 3.43
C LEU A 429 -6.79 6.55 1.93
N THR A 430 -5.90 5.90 1.17
CA THR A 430 -6.11 5.62 -0.25
C THR A 430 -7.33 4.72 -0.47
N HIS A 431 -7.52 3.74 0.41
CA HIS A 431 -8.69 2.86 0.38
C HIS A 431 -10.00 3.63 0.61
N TYR A 432 -10.03 4.54 1.58
CA TYR A 432 -11.23 5.36 1.83
C TYR A 432 -11.55 6.30 0.67
N PHE A 433 -10.54 6.83 -0.02
CA PHE A 433 -10.77 7.61 -1.23
C PHE A 433 -11.38 6.80 -2.38
N SER A 434 -11.32 5.46 -2.33
CA SER A 434 -11.98 4.62 -3.34
C SER A 434 -13.51 4.75 -3.34
N ILE A 435 -14.13 5.29 -2.27
CA ILE A 435 -15.58 5.55 -2.24
C ILE A 435 -16.02 6.51 -3.34
N PHE A 436 -15.17 7.45 -3.75
CA PHE A 436 -15.52 8.43 -4.78
C PHE A 436 -15.68 7.79 -6.16
N PRO A 437 -14.70 7.06 -6.72
CA PRO A 437 -14.89 6.36 -7.99
C PRO A 437 -15.81 5.13 -7.90
N ARG A 438 -16.13 4.66 -6.69
CA ARG A 438 -17.10 3.58 -6.44
C ARG A 438 -18.50 4.10 -6.10
N LEU A 439 -18.76 5.39 -6.30
CA LEU A 439 -20.07 6.01 -6.14
C LEU A 439 -20.70 5.77 -4.75
N GLY A 440 -19.89 5.89 -3.71
CA GLY A 440 -20.33 5.79 -2.32
C GLY A 440 -20.25 4.40 -1.71
N THR A 441 -19.68 3.44 -2.39
CA THR A 441 -19.46 2.08 -1.85
C THR A 441 -17.99 1.83 -1.53
N ILE A 442 -17.73 0.96 -0.55
CA ILE A 442 -16.40 0.49 -0.22
C ILE A 442 -16.39 -1.05 -0.22
N ALA A 443 -15.26 -1.65 -0.60
CA ALA A 443 -15.11 -3.10 -0.65
C ALA A 443 -13.79 -3.52 0.01
N PRO A 444 -13.66 -4.77 0.47
CA PRO A 444 -12.43 -5.29 1.05
C PRO A 444 -11.24 -5.13 0.11
N LEU A 445 -10.10 -4.70 0.64
CA LEU A 445 -8.84 -4.67 -0.11
C LEU A 445 -8.43 -6.09 -0.52
N ARG A 446 -7.92 -6.20 -1.73
CA ARG A 446 -7.42 -7.46 -2.29
C ARG A 446 -5.94 -7.34 -2.64
N ILE A 447 -5.15 -8.25 -2.09
CA ILE A 447 -3.73 -8.38 -2.40
C ILE A 447 -3.39 -9.73 -3.02
N LEU A 448 -4.29 -10.71 -2.90
CA LEU A 448 -4.24 -12.01 -3.55
C LEU A 448 -5.40 -12.16 -4.54
N GLN A 449 -5.14 -12.74 -5.71
CA GLN A 449 -6.15 -12.89 -6.77
C GLN A 449 -7.29 -13.84 -6.38
N ASN A 450 -6.98 -14.98 -5.76
CA ASN A 450 -7.92 -16.08 -5.54
C ASN A 450 -8.24 -16.34 -4.05
N ASN A 451 -7.80 -15.50 -3.12
CA ASN A 451 -8.00 -15.71 -1.69
C ASN A 451 -8.55 -14.44 -1.03
N PHE A 452 -9.71 -14.58 -0.36
CA PHE A 452 -10.35 -13.50 0.38
C PHE A 452 -9.81 -13.34 1.82
N ARG A 453 -8.77 -14.11 2.19
CA ARG A 453 -8.14 -13.91 3.50
C ARG A 453 -7.35 -12.61 3.45
N GLN A 454 -7.74 -11.67 4.30
CA GLN A 454 -6.99 -10.45 4.48
C GLN A 454 -5.63 -10.76 5.13
N PRO A 455 -4.57 -10.01 4.78
CA PRO A 455 -3.29 -10.10 5.46
C PRO A 455 -3.42 -9.88 6.96
N ASP A 456 -2.65 -10.62 7.76
CA ASP A 456 -2.75 -10.57 9.22
C ASP A 456 -2.29 -9.22 9.81
N ASN A 457 -1.44 -8.47 9.09
CA ASN A 457 -0.90 -7.16 9.50
C ASN A 457 -1.50 -5.99 8.71
N LEU A 458 -2.70 -6.14 8.13
CA LEU A 458 -3.42 -4.96 7.65
C LEU A 458 -3.66 -4.01 8.82
N PRO A 459 -3.50 -2.69 8.61
CA PRO A 459 -3.86 -1.72 9.63
C PRO A 459 -5.27 -1.99 10.13
N PRO A 460 -5.52 -1.98 11.46
CA PRO A 460 -6.87 -2.20 12.01
C PRO A 460 -7.91 -1.27 11.40
N GLN A 461 -7.46 -0.10 10.96
CA GLN A 461 -8.26 0.92 10.31
C GLN A 461 -8.73 0.55 8.90
N ALA A 462 -8.09 -0.41 8.23
CA ALA A 462 -8.44 -0.87 6.89
C ALA A 462 -9.35 -2.11 6.86
N ASN A 463 -9.93 -2.50 7.99
CA ASN A 463 -10.61 -3.80 8.15
C ASN A 463 -12.06 -3.79 7.62
N ILE A 464 -12.22 -3.46 6.35
CA ILE A 464 -13.49 -3.64 5.62
C ILE A 464 -13.57 -5.10 5.16
N THR A 465 -14.55 -5.85 5.65
CA THR A 465 -14.66 -7.30 5.40
C THR A 465 -15.70 -7.68 4.35
N LYS A 466 -16.57 -6.74 3.94
CA LYS A 466 -17.62 -6.92 2.93
C LYS A 466 -17.86 -5.62 2.16
N ASN A 467 -18.59 -5.70 1.05
CA ASN A 467 -19.05 -4.51 0.34
C ASN A 467 -20.10 -3.78 1.18
N GLU A 468 -19.90 -2.48 1.37
CA GLU A 468 -20.80 -1.64 2.16
C GLU A 468 -21.08 -0.32 1.44
N THR A 469 -22.27 0.26 1.72
CA THR A 469 -22.61 1.60 1.27
C THR A 469 -22.21 2.59 2.37
N VAL A 470 -21.32 3.50 2.03
CA VAL A 470 -20.80 4.56 2.92
C VAL A 470 -21.66 5.81 2.79
N ALA A 471 -22.00 6.21 1.56
CA ALA A 471 -22.75 7.42 1.26
C ALA A 471 -23.66 7.25 0.04
N GLU A 472 -24.64 8.13 -0.11
CA GLU A 472 -25.47 8.17 -1.33
C GLU A 472 -24.68 8.76 -2.50
N GLU A 473 -24.85 8.14 -3.67
CA GLU A 473 -24.15 8.50 -4.91
C GLU A 473 -24.27 9.99 -5.27
N LYS A 474 -25.43 10.60 -5.10
CA LYS A 474 -25.63 12.03 -5.43
C LYS A 474 -24.70 12.98 -4.66
N TYR A 475 -24.37 12.65 -3.39
CA TYR A 475 -23.47 13.46 -2.59
C TYR A 475 -22.00 13.20 -2.95
N ILE A 476 -21.68 11.97 -3.36
CA ILE A 476 -20.37 11.64 -3.93
C ILE A 476 -20.12 12.45 -5.21
N GLN A 477 -21.14 12.53 -6.10
CA GLN A 477 -21.03 13.31 -7.33
C GLN A 477 -20.83 14.81 -7.04
N LEU A 478 -21.48 15.38 -6.01
CA LEU A 478 -21.22 16.75 -5.58
C LEU A 478 -19.78 16.96 -5.11
N VAL A 479 -19.24 16.06 -4.26
CA VAL A 479 -17.84 16.15 -3.82
C VAL A 479 -16.90 16.00 -4.99
N HIS A 480 -17.15 15.05 -5.90
CA HIS A 480 -16.34 14.84 -7.09
C HIS A 480 -16.34 16.09 -7.98
N ALA A 481 -17.49 16.71 -8.24
CA ALA A 481 -17.59 17.93 -9.03
C ALA A 481 -16.70 19.07 -8.48
N VAL A 482 -16.63 19.20 -7.15
CA VAL A 482 -15.76 20.18 -6.48
C VAL A 482 -14.27 19.79 -6.57
N LEU A 483 -13.94 18.51 -6.34
CA LEU A 483 -12.54 18.04 -6.37
C LEU A 483 -11.94 17.99 -7.77
N SER A 484 -12.77 17.87 -8.81
CA SER A 484 -12.34 17.88 -10.23
C SER A 484 -12.22 19.32 -10.79
N ASP A 485 -12.84 20.34 -10.17
CA ASP A 485 -12.71 21.73 -10.60
C ASP A 485 -11.37 22.32 -10.16
N ARG A 486 -10.39 22.25 -11.10
CA ARG A 486 -9.05 22.81 -10.89
C ARG A 486 -8.99 24.32 -11.06
N LEU A 487 -9.98 24.92 -11.76
CA LEU A 487 -10.02 26.36 -12.01
C LEU A 487 -10.44 27.15 -10.74
N THR A 488 -11.40 26.66 -10.00
CA THR A 488 -11.80 27.26 -8.71
C THR A 488 -10.71 27.17 -7.65
N GLY A 489 -9.84 26.14 -7.72
CA GLY A 489 -8.70 25.93 -6.81
C GLY A 489 -7.46 26.78 -7.09
N VAL A 490 -7.50 27.70 -8.08
CA VAL A 490 -6.32 28.48 -8.53
C VAL A 490 -5.74 29.38 -7.45
N ASN A 491 -6.54 29.91 -6.54
CA ASN A 491 -6.04 30.80 -5.48
C ASN A 491 -5.01 30.11 -4.60
N GLN A 492 -5.24 28.83 -4.26
CA GLN A 492 -4.33 28.03 -3.43
C GLN A 492 -3.21 27.38 -4.24
N PHE A 493 -3.51 26.87 -5.43
CA PHE A 493 -2.62 25.95 -6.15
C PHE A 493 -1.97 26.55 -7.40
N GLY A 494 -2.45 27.70 -7.86
CA GLY A 494 -1.97 28.35 -9.08
C GLY A 494 -2.41 27.64 -10.37
N LEU A 495 -2.25 28.32 -11.49
CA LEU A 495 -2.59 27.78 -12.82
C LEU A 495 -1.61 26.66 -13.25
N LYS A 496 -0.33 26.79 -12.87
CA LYS A 496 0.73 25.80 -13.18
C LYS A 496 0.96 24.92 -11.95
N SER A 497 0.04 24.03 -11.69
CA SER A 497 0.12 23.11 -10.54
C SER A 497 0.52 21.71 -10.99
N SER A 498 1.37 21.01 -10.19
CA SER A 498 1.62 19.57 -10.34
C SER A 498 0.37 18.71 -10.15
N LEU A 499 -0.72 19.32 -9.65
CA LEU A 499 -2.00 18.62 -9.50
C LEU A 499 -2.85 18.69 -10.78
N ASN A 500 -2.45 19.46 -11.79
CA ASN A 500 -3.18 19.58 -13.05
C ASN A 500 -2.68 18.51 -14.03
N ILE A 501 -3.59 17.62 -14.44
CA ILE A 501 -3.38 16.62 -15.47
C ILE A 501 -4.36 16.93 -16.59
N GLU A 502 -3.87 17.10 -17.81
CA GLU A 502 -4.72 17.37 -18.97
C GLU A 502 -5.42 16.09 -19.45
N ALA A 503 -6.64 16.24 -19.93
CA ALA A 503 -7.41 15.25 -20.66
C ALA A 503 -8.03 14.07 -19.89
N PHE A 504 -8.13 14.12 -18.55
CA PHE A 504 -8.84 13.08 -17.78
C PHE A 504 -9.87 13.67 -16.84
N ASP A 505 -10.86 12.85 -16.48
CA ASP A 505 -11.77 13.12 -15.38
C ASP A 505 -11.16 12.53 -14.09
N TYR A 506 -10.82 13.39 -13.13
CA TYR A 506 -10.18 13.00 -11.88
C TYR A 506 -10.54 13.94 -10.73
N GLY A 507 -10.54 13.41 -9.52
CA GLY A 507 -10.57 14.22 -8.31
C GLY A 507 -9.25 14.12 -7.56
N VAL A 508 -8.79 15.20 -6.92
CA VAL A 508 -7.55 15.20 -6.16
C VAL A 508 -7.64 16.07 -4.91
N LYS A 509 -7.04 15.61 -3.82
CA LYS A 509 -6.92 16.36 -2.57
C LYS A 509 -5.51 16.27 -2.00
N THR A 510 -4.95 17.43 -1.67
CA THR A 510 -3.69 17.56 -0.94
C THR A 510 -3.91 17.57 0.57
N GLY A 511 -2.89 17.14 1.29
CA GLY A 511 -2.75 17.31 2.72
C GLY A 511 -1.34 17.81 3.07
N THR A 512 -1.25 18.67 4.05
CA THR A 512 0.01 19.06 4.67
C THR A 512 -0.26 19.07 6.17
N SER A 513 0.51 18.30 6.93
CA SER A 513 0.35 18.30 8.38
C SER A 513 0.94 19.59 8.98
N ARG A 514 0.61 19.83 10.25
CA ARG A 514 1.11 21.01 10.98
C ARG A 514 2.63 21.04 10.92
N ASP A 515 3.17 22.23 10.75
CA ASP A 515 4.62 22.50 10.72
C ASP A 515 5.37 21.71 9.61
N PHE A 516 4.68 21.30 8.53
CA PHE A 516 5.24 20.63 7.36
C PHE A 516 5.91 19.28 7.64
N HIS A 517 5.45 18.50 8.61
CA HIS A 517 6.03 17.17 8.87
C HIS A 517 5.70 16.16 7.77
N ASP A 518 4.49 16.25 7.21
CA ASP A 518 3.95 15.29 6.26
C ASP A 518 3.35 16.01 5.05
N SER A 519 3.70 15.54 3.87
CA SER A 519 3.16 15.96 2.58
C SER A 519 2.32 14.82 2.00
N TRP A 520 1.04 15.06 1.70
CA TRP A 520 0.08 14.08 1.22
C TRP A 520 -0.60 14.50 -0.05
N VAL A 521 -0.88 13.55 -0.92
CA VAL A 521 -1.86 13.69 -2.00
C VAL A 521 -2.60 12.37 -2.15
N VAL A 522 -3.92 12.45 -2.30
CA VAL A 522 -4.72 11.34 -2.80
C VAL A 522 -5.57 11.84 -3.94
N GLY A 523 -5.50 11.17 -5.07
CA GLY A 523 -6.33 11.47 -6.23
C GLY A 523 -6.81 10.20 -6.91
N TYR A 524 -7.86 10.33 -7.70
CA TYR A 524 -8.53 9.19 -8.32
C TYR A 524 -9.08 9.55 -9.70
N THR A 525 -9.19 8.50 -10.54
CA THR A 525 -9.99 8.43 -11.77
C THR A 525 -11.00 7.31 -11.62
N GLY A 526 -11.78 7.02 -12.64
CA GLY A 526 -12.60 5.80 -12.68
C GLY A 526 -11.79 4.49 -12.63
N ASP A 527 -10.51 4.52 -13.00
CA ASP A 527 -9.65 3.34 -13.13
C ASP A 527 -8.64 3.18 -11.97
N PHE A 528 -8.26 4.26 -11.28
CA PHE A 528 -7.22 4.26 -10.24
C PHE A 528 -7.59 5.11 -9.04
N VAL A 529 -7.07 4.72 -7.88
CA VAL A 529 -6.87 5.60 -6.72
C VAL A 529 -5.39 5.60 -6.39
N VAL A 530 -4.78 6.77 -6.35
CA VAL A 530 -3.34 6.93 -6.10
C VAL A 530 -3.14 7.79 -4.86
N GLY A 531 -2.58 7.19 -3.83
CA GLY A 531 -2.14 7.87 -2.61
C GLY A 531 -0.62 8.02 -2.59
N VAL A 532 -0.14 9.18 -2.17
CA VAL A 532 1.29 9.50 -2.01
C VAL A 532 1.52 10.19 -0.69
N TRP A 533 2.54 9.74 0.02
CA TRP A 533 3.10 10.41 1.20
C TRP A 533 4.60 10.68 0.99
N VAL A 534 5.04 11.85 1.42
CA VAL A 534 6.46 12.24 1.51
C VAL A 534 6.71 12.88 2.87
N GLY A 535 7.79 12.51 3.50
CA GLY A 535 8.13 13.04 4.82
C GLY A 535 9.44 12.50 5.35
N ASN A 536 9.51 12.48 6.67
CA ASN A 536 10.65 12.01 7.42
C ASN A 536 10.24 10.85 8.31
N THR A 537 10.95 9.74 8.23
CA THR A 537 10.65 8.57 9.08
C THR A 537 10.73 8.92 10.56
N GLU A 538 11.66 9.80 10.95
CA GLU A 538 11.85 10.29 12.32
C GLU A 538 10.89 11.42 12.72
N ASN A 539 9.93 11.77 11.87
CA ASN A 539 8.95 12.83 12.08
C ASN A 539 9.57 14.24 12.29
N THR A 540 10.69 14.53 11.66
CA THR A 540 11.24 15.89 11.60
C THR A 540 10.54 16.70 10.50
N ALA A 541 10.44 18.03 10.70
CA ALA A 541 9.77 18.90 9.75
C ALA A 541 10.51 19.02 8.42
N LEU A 542 9.73 19.15 7.34
CA LEU A 542 10.22 19.48 6.01
C LEU A 542 10.33 20.99 5.84
N ASN A 543 11.30 21.45 5.07
CA ASN A 543 11.45 22.87 4.76
C ASN A 543 10.56 23.29 3.60
N GLN A 544 9.34 23.76 3.91
CA GLN A 544 8.33 24.24 2.95
C GLN A 544 7.95 23.23 1.85
N VAL A 545 8.02 21.93 2.12
CA VAL A 545 7.50 20.89 1.22
C VAL A 545 6.03 20.67 1.56
N THR A 546 5.15 21.08 0.66
CA THR A 546 3.70 20.99 0.85
C THR A 546 3.12 19.75 0.17
N GLY A 547 1.83 19.48 0.37
CA GLY A 547 1.13 18.45 -0.39
C GLY A 547 1.26 18.63 -1.89
N GLN A 548 1.23 19.87 -2.41
CA GLN A 548 1.39 20.15 -3.82
C GLN A 548 2.84 19.94 -4.31
N THR A 549 3.82 20.55 -3.64
CA THR A 549 5.21 20.55 -4.09
C THR A 549 5.99 19.29 -3.76
N GLY A 550 5.52 18.52 -2.77
CA GLY A 550 6.05 17.23 -2.35
C GLY A 550 5.31 16.06 -3.00
N ALA A 551 4.35 15.52 -2.30
CA ALA A 551 3.57 14.35 -2.75
C ALA A 551 2.89 14.59 -4.11
N GLY A 552 2.47 15.83 -4.41
CA GLY A 552 1.81 16.19 -5.67
C GLY A 552 2.68 16.00 -6.90
N THR A 553 3.98 16.25 -6.80
CA THR A 553 4.92 16.03 -7.91
C THR A 553 5.06 14.55 -8.24
N ILE A 554 5.19 13.70 -7.20
CA ILE A 554 5.24 12.24 -7.38
C ILE A 554 3.92 11.73 -7.93
N TRP A 555 2.80 12.20 -7.36
CA TRP A 555 1.45 11.82 -7.79
C TRP A 555 1.24 12.10 -9.28
N HIS A 556 1.66 13.28 -9.76
CA HIS A 556 1.59 13.67 -11.16
C HIS A 556 2.33 12.67 -12.08
N GLU A 557 3.58 12.35 -11.76
CA GLU A 557 4.39 11.40 -12.52
C GLU A 557 3.79 9.98 -12.50
N VAL A 558 3.29 9.54 -11.35
CA VAL A 558 2.64 8.24 -11.20
C VAL A 558 1.34 8.18 -12.01
N MET A 559 0.52 9.24 -11.98
CA MET A 559 -0.70 9.30 -12.78
C MET A 559 -0.38 9.27 -14.28
N ASN A 560 0.62 10.02 -14.74
CA ASN A 560 1.08 9.97 -16.13
C ASN A 560 1.58 8.59 -16.54
N LEU A 561 2.27 7.88 -15.63
CA LEU A 561 2.69 6.50 -15.86
C LEU A 561 1.49 5.55 -15.99
N LEU A 562 0.46 5.72 -15.15
CA LEU A 562 -0.73 4.87 -15.11
C LEU A 562 -1.63 5.06 -16.33
N VAL A 563 -1.87 6.28 -16.77
CA VAL A 563 -2.70 6.55 -17.96
C VAL A 563 -2.06 6.04 -19.26
N ASN A 564 -0.76 5.82 -19.27
CA ASN A 564 -0.03 5.18 -20.36
C ASN A 564 0.16 3.67 -20.16
N SER A 565 -0.53 3.08 -19.20
CA SER A 565 -0.45 1.65 -18.86
C SER A 565 -1.66 0.87 -19.36
N PRO A 566 -1.58 -0.48 -19.44
CA PRO A 566 -2.73 -1.34 -19.78
C PRO A 566 -3.90 -1.25 -18.78
N TYR A 567 -3.70 -0.66 -17.63
CA TYR A 567 -4.73 -0.51 -16.59
C TYR A 567 -5.70 0.64 -16.88
N TYR A 568 -5.35 1.57 -17.78
CA TYR A 568 -6.18 2.71 -18.09
C TYR A 568 -7.21 2.36 -19.16
N THR A 569 -8.48 2.50 -18.82
CA THR A 569 -9.62 2.24 -19.70
C THR A 569 -10.45 3.50 -19.97
N ASN A 570 -10.05 4.64 -19.40
CA ASN A 570 -10.74 5.92 -19.47
C ASN A 570 -12.20 5.82 -18.99
N THR A 571 -12.39 5.12 -17.86
CA THR A 571 -13.70 5.01 -17.21
C THR A 571 -14.12 6.38 -16.70
N SER A 572 -15.23 6.90 -17.23
CA SER A 572 -15.77 8.20 -16.79
C SER A 572 -16.46 8.08 -15.42
N LEU A 573 -16.41 9.16 -14.64
CA LEU A 573 -17.15 9.28 -13.40
C LEU A 573 -18.49 9.96 -13.68
N PRO A 574 -19.63 9.35 -13.33
CA PRO A 574 -20.95 9.91 -13.67
C PRO A 574 -21.24 11.18 -12.85
N GLN A 575 -21.93 12.12 -13.49
CA GLN A 575 -22.46 13.35 -12.88
C GLN A 575 -23.95 13.53 -13.21
N ASN A 576 -24.66 12.42 -13.35
CA ASN A 576 -26.04 12.39 -13.82
C ASN A 576 -27.09 12.64 -12.72
N LEU A 577 -26.69 12.65 -11.46
CA LEU A 577 -27.55 12.95 -10.30
C LEU A 577 -27.42 14.37 -9.79
N ILE A 578 -26.54 15.18 -10.41
CA ILE A 578 -26.31 16.57 -10.07
C ILE A 578 -26.56 17.47 -11.27
N THR A 579 -26.75 18.75 -11.05
CA THR A 579 -27.00 19.73 -12.11
C THR A 579 -26.37 21.08 -11.77
N LEU A 580 -26.02 21.87 -12.81
CA LEU A 580 -25.60 23.25 -12.65
C LEU A 580 -26.82 24.13 -12.45
N LEU A 581 -26.88 24.80 -11.32
CA LEU A 581 -27.97 25.73 -10.94
C LEU A 581 -27.48 27.18 -11.05
N PRO A 582 -28.35 28.12 -11.54
CA PRO A 582 -28.01 29.54 -11.60
C PRO A 582 -28.12 30.16 -10.20
N ILE A 583 -26.99 30.28 -9.52
CA ILE A 583 -26.92 30.76 -8.13
C ILE A 583 -27.14 32.27 -8.03
N THR A 584 -26.56 33.02 -8.97
CA THR A 584 -26.74 34.48 -9.09
C THR A 584 -27.09 34.81 -10.54
N PRO A 585 -28.38 34.76 -10.92
CA PRO A 585 -28.76 34.93 -12.33
C PRO A 585 -28.29 36.29 -12.91
N GLU A 586 -28.22 37.32 -12.08
CA GLU A 586 -27.78 38.68 -12.47
C GLU A 586 -26.27 38.72 -12.82
N LYS A 587 -25.45 37.82 -12.22
CA LYS A 587 -24.00 37.71 -12.47
C LYS A 587 -23.63 36.53 -13.36
N ASN A 588 -24.61 35.76 -13.83
CA ASN A 588 -24.42 34.54 -14.60
C ASN A 588 -23.50 33.49 -13.88
N GLU A 589 -23.61 33.44 -12.54
CA GLU A 589 -22.85 32.50 -11.73
C GLU A 589 -23.66 31.19 -11.56
N ASN A 590 -23.07 30.06 -11.92
CA ASN A 590 -23.64 28.74 -11.76
C ASN A 590 -22.78 27.91 -10.82
N ASP A 591 -23.40 26.99 -10.08
CA ASP A 591 -22.71 26.00 -9.28
C ASP A 591 -23.52 24.70 -9.19
N TRP A 592 -22.89 23.63 -8.72
CA TRP A 592 -23.48 22.30 -8.66
C TRP A 592 -24.49 22.16 -7.50
N GLY A 593 -25.61 21.53 -7.78
CA GLY A 593 -26.64 21.18 -6.81
C GLY A 593 -27.42 19.95 -7.23
N LEU A 594 -28.44 19.59 -6.47
CA LEU A 594 -29.37 18.53 -6.84
C LEU A 594 -30.51 19.10 -7.70
N PRO A 595 -31.11 18.30 -8.58
CA PRO A 595 -32.21 18.79 -9.48
C PRO A 595 -33.39 19.45 -8.76
N ASP A 596 -33.70 18.98 -7.55
CA ASP A 596 -34.84 19.47 -6.76
C ASP A 596 -34.47 20.53 -5.71
N ASP A 597 -33.23 21.04 -5.73
CA ASP A 597 -32.78 22.03 -4.76
C ASP A 597 -33.47 23.36 -4.93
N ILE A 598 -33.96 23.93 -3.82
CA ILE A 598 -34.42 25.32 -3.71
C ILE A 598 -33.24 26.16 -3.18
N ILE A 599 -32.64 26.98 -4.05
CA ILE A 599 -31.41 27.72 -3.77
C ILE A 599 -31.50 28.54 -2.47
N SER A 600 -32.60 29.24 -2.24
CA SER A 600 -32.77 30.07 -1.05
C SER A 600 -32.70 29.27 0.27
N GLU A 601 -33.04 28.02 0.26
CA GLU A 601 -33.02 27.16 1.46
C GLU A 601 -31.59 26.71 1.85
N HIS A 602 -30.67 26.68 0.91
CA HIS A 602 -29.31 26.12 1.11
C HIS A 602 -28.20 27.17 1.07
N ARG A 603 -28.48 28.37 0.50
CA ARG A 603 -27.44 29.34 0.19
C ARG A 603 -26.78 29.97 1.42
N THR A 604 -27.52 30.35 2.44
CA THR A 604 -27.04 31.18 3.55
C THR A 604 -26.86 30.44 4.87
N ARG A 605 -26.69 29.12 4.84
CA ARG A 605 -26.77 28.29 6.07
C ARG A 605 -25.58 28.43 7.04
N LEU A 606 -24.41 28.86 6.58
CA LEU A 606 -23.20 28.95 7.40
C LEU A 606 -22.70 30.38 7.56
N LEU A 607 -23.50 31.37 7.23
CA LEU A 607 -23.18 32.76 7.51
C LEU A 607 -23.52 33.07 8.97
N GLU A 608 -22.55 33.56 9.70
CA GLU A 608 -22.74 34.08 11.05
C GLU A 608 -23.08 35.55 10.99
N ASP A 609 -24.13 35.92 11.73
CA ASP A 609 -24.55 37.30 11.85
C ASP A 609 -23.78 38.01 12.99
N ARG A 610 -22.45 37.78 13.06
CA ARG A 610 -21.56 38.42 14.04
C ARG A 610 -21.13 39.80 13.58
N LEU A 611 -21.18 40.72 14.53
CA LEU A 611 -20.73 42.11 14.32
C LEU A 611 -19.26 42.29 14.73
N ILE A 612 -18.84 41.59 15.80
CA ILE A 612 -17.51 41.76 16.42
C ILE A 612 -16.53 40.71 15.86
N ALA A 613 -15.45 41.19 15.23
CA ALA A 613 -14.37 40.40 14.73
C ALA A 613 -13.32 40.10 15.80
N SER A 614 -13.00 41.10 16.63
CA SER A 614 -12.02 40.98 17.73
C SER A 614 -12.37 42.01 18.82
N PRO A 615 -12.17 41.67 20.11
CA PRO A 615 -11.81 40.37 20.65
C PRO A 615 -12.93 39.35 20.62
N HIS A 616 -12.62 38.07 20.90
CA HIS A 616 -13.64 37.02 20.98
C HIS A 616 -14.19 36.85 22.41
N HIS A 617 -15.37 36.31 22.52
CA HIS A 617 -15.93 35.96 23.81
C HIS A 617 -15.00 35.01 24.59
N GLY A 618 -14.66 35.39 25.84
CA GLY A 618 -13.77 34.62 26.71
C GLY A 618 -12.29 34.81 26.45
N ASP A 619 -11.86 35.82 25.67
CA ASP A 619 -10.46 36.13 25.50
C ASP A 619 -9.80 36.61 26.79
N LEU A 620 -8.52 36.21 26.98
CA LEU A 620 -7.71 36.59 28.13
C LEU A 620 -6.61 37.56 27.67
N PHE A 621 -6.52 38.69 28.30
CA PHE A 621 -5.48 39.67 28.07
C PHE A 621 -4.70 39.91 29.36
N GLU A 622 -3.37 40.06 29.28
CA GLU A 622 -2.59 40.50 30.41
C GLU A 622 -2.70 42.03 30.58
N PHE A 623 -2.89 42.46 31.81
CA PHE A 623 -2.95 43.89 32.11
C PHE A 623 -1.57 44.53 32.11
N PHE A 624 -1.33 45.43 31.20
CA PHE A 624 -0.15 46.33 31.25
C PHE A 624 -0.67 47.79 31.26
N PRO A 625 -0.08 48.68 32.07
CA PRO A 625 -0.39 50.10 31.99
C PRO A 625 -0.19 50.60 30.55
N ASP A 626 -1.16 51.31 29.98
CA ASP A 626 -1.18 51.83 28.61
C ASP A 626 -1.38 50.78 27.47
N SER A 627 -1.60 49.50 27.78
CA SER A 627 -2.01 48.54 26.75
C SER A 627 -3.39 48.89 26.16
N THR A 628 -3.51 48.69 24.85
CA THR A 628 -4.79 48.92 24.13
C THR A 628 -5.22 47.62 23.52
N ILE A 629 -6.47 47.23 23.79
CA ILE A 629 -7.16 46.09 23.18
C ILE A 629 -7.91 46.62 21.96
N PRO A 630 -7.62 46.18 20.73
CA PRO A 630 -8.34 46.61 19.56
C PRO A 630 -9.74 45.96 19.53
N LEU A 631 -10.76 46.76 19.37
CA LEU A 631 -12.14 46.33 19.11
C LEU A 631 -12.38 46.49 17.61
N ILE A 632 -12.56 45.37 16.92
CA ILE A 632 -12.62 45.30 15.46
C ILE A 632 -13.97 44.71 15.05
N SER A 633 -14.64 45.33 14.08
CA SER A 633 -15.87 44.79 13.47
C SER A 633 -15.56 44.00 12.19
N HIS A 634 -16.49 43.12 11.81
CA HIS A 634 -16.32 42.31 10.59
C HIS A 634 -16.47 43.11 9.29
N SER A 635 -17.46 43.99 9.22
CA SER A 635 -17.78 44.62 7.92
C SER A 635 -18.40 46.02 7.99
N GLU A 636 -18.91 46.43 9.14
CA GLU A 636 -19.62 47.70 9.29
C GLU A 636 -19.10 48.51 10.47
N SER A 637 -19.32 49.82 10.46
CA SER A 637 -19.05 50.68 11.62
C SER A 637 -19.96 50.32 12.77
N LEU A 638 -19.38 50.09 13.94
CA LEU A 638 -20.11 49.81 15.16
C LEU A 638 -19.93 50.91 16.17
N ARG A 639 -20.98 51.14 16.96
CA ARG A 639 -20.88 51.85 18.21
C ARG A 639 -20.44 50.88 19.30
N TRP A 640 -19.30 51.16 19.91
CA TRP A 640 -18.69 50.31 20.92
C TRP A 640 -18.94 50.82 22.33
N THR A 641 -19.38 49.91 23.18
CA THR A 641 -19.47 50.18 24.63
C THR A 641 -18.73 49.07 25.39
N VAL A 642 -18.07 49.42 26.49
CA VAL A 642 -17.42 48.49 27.42
C VAL A 642 -17.97 48.74 28.81
N ASN A 643 -18.50 47.69 29.46
CA ASN A 643 -19.21 47.78 30.73
C ASN A 643 -20.29 48.88 30.76
N GLY A 644 -20.94 49.11 29.60
CA GLY A 644 -21.99 50.12 29.42
C GLY A 644 -21.45 51.55 29.13
N GLU A 645 -20.15 51.78 29.15
CA GLU A 645 -19.57 53.09 28.81
C GLU A 645 -19.15 53.10 27.34
N SER A 646 -19.43 54.21 26.61
CA SER A 646 -19.06 54.36 25.21
C SER A 646 -17.52 54.54 25.07
N VAL A 647 -16.90 53.73 24.20
CA VAL A 647 -15.46 53.80 23.94
C VAL A 647 -15.14 54.32 22.54
N GLY A 648 -16.13 54.42 21.63
CA GLY A 648 -15.96 54.98 20.31
C GLY A 648 -16.91 54.41 19.27
N GLU A 649 -16.77 54.91 18.03
CA GLU A 649 -17.51 54.44 16.85
C GLU A 649 -16.51 54.18 15.72
N GLY A 650 -16.71 53.13 14.95
CA GLY A 650 -15.88 52.78 13.82
C GLY A 650 -15.74 51.29 13.62
N GLN A 651 -15.00 50.92 12.57
CA GLN A 651 -14.66 49.53 12.30
C GLN A 651 -13.50 49.02 13.19
N GLU A 652 -12.66 49.93 13.70
CA GLU A 652 -11.58 49.64 14.63
C GLU A 652 -11.54 50.75 15.71
N VAL A 653 -11.66 50.36 16.97
CA VAL A 653 -11.60 51.25 18.13
C VAL A 653 -10.67 50.66 19.19
N GLY A 654 -9.78 51.45 19.74
CA GLY A 654 -8.86 51.02 20.81
C GLY A 654 -9.49 51.16 22.20
N PHE A 655 -9.65 50.07 22.93
CA PHE A 655 -10.07 50.06 24.33
C PHE A 655 -8.84 49.92 25.26
N LYS A 656 -8.74 50.80 26.27
CA LYS A 656 -7.72 50.72 27.30
C LYS A 656 -8.31 50.24 28.62
N PRO A 657 -8.03 48.99 29.06
CA PRO A 657 -8.51 48.53 30.35
C PRO A 657 -7.84 49.29 31.49
N THR A 658 -8.63 49.64 32.51
CA THR A 658 -8.15 50.44 33.69
C THR A 658 -7.67 49.56 34.82
N HIS A 659 -8.05 48.30 34.87
CA HIS A 659 -7.67 47.32 35.92
C HIS A 659 -7.87 45.90 35.42
N SER A 660 -7.34 44.91 36.13
CA SER A 660 -7.63 43.49 35.90
C SER A 660 -9.09 43.19 36.29
N GLY A 661 -9.80 42.44 35.49
CA GLY A 661 -11.20 42.09 35.73
C GLY A 661 -11.91 41.60 34.44
N ASN A 662 -13.19 41.32 34.55
CA ASN A 662 -14.00 40.97 33.41
C ASN A 662 -14.62 42.24 32.79
N TYR A 663 -14.62 42.28 31.48
CA TYR A 663 -15.17 43.38 30.70
C TYR A 663 -16.23 42.83 29.74
N GLU A 664 -17.42 43.46 29.76
CA GLU A 664 -18.47 43.23 28.76
C GLU A 664 -18.28 44.24 27.63
N ILE A 665 -18.13 43.74 26.42
CA ILE A 665 -17.98 44.56 25.22
C ILE A 665 -19.24 44.39 24.37
N VAL A 666 -19.84 45.50 23.98
CA VAL A 666 -21.01 45.52 23.10
C VAL A 666 -20.67 46.28 21.84
N GLY A 667 -20.86 45.60 20.70
CA GLY A 667 -20.83 46.22 19.37
C GLY A 667 -22.27 46.38 18.87
N GLN A 668 -22.72 47.59 18.57
CA GLN A 668 -24.02 47.88 17.98
C GLN A 668 -23.88 48.52 16.61
N ALA A 669 -24.57 47.97 15.60
CA ALA A 669 -24.57 48.52 14.26
C ALA A 669 -25.24 49.89 14.22
N GLU A 670 -24.64 50.85 13.51
CA GLU A 670 -25.15 52.24 13.47
C GLU A 670 -26.53 52.39 12.81
N ASN A 671 -26.81 51.53 11.82
CA ASN A 671 -28.01 51.66 10.98
C ASN A 671 -29.05 50.54 11.22
N SER A 672 -28.93 49.77 12.29
CA SER A 672 -29.86 48.69 12.64
C SER A 672 -29.91 48.45 14.15
N ASP A 673 -30.91 47.73 14.62
CA ASP A 673 -31.02 47.30 16.03
C ASP A 673 -30.10 46.10 16.36
N ARG A 674 -29.24 45.71 15.42
CA ARG A 674 -28.33 44.58 15.63
C ARG A 674 -27.25 44.94 16.63
N ARG A 675 -27.10 44.12 17.63
CA ARG A 675 -26.01 44.22 18.62
C ARG A 675 -25.45 42.86 18.97
N GLU A 676 -24.14 42.82 19.24
CA GLU A 676 -23.46 41.65 19.75
C GLU A 676 -22.80 41.98 21.08
N ILE A 677 -22.85 41.02 22.02
CA ILE A 677 -22.29 41.19 23.37
C ILE A 677 -21.27 40.07 23.57
N ILE A 678 -20.03 40.42 23.91
CA ILE A 678 -18.99 39.50 24.29
C ILE A 678 -18.42 39.85 25.67
N GLN A 679 -17.78 38.88 26.33
CA GLN A 679 -17.06 39.11 27.59
C GLN A 679 -15.60 38.67 27.41
N ILE A 680 -14.72 39.52 27.93
CA ILE A 680 -13.27 39.23 28.00
C ILE A 680 -12.76 39.33 29.43
N SER A 681 -11.63 38.72 29.73
CA SER A 681 -10.99 38.86 31.04
C SER A 681 -9.59 39.46 30.86
N VAL A 682 -9.32 40.48 31.66
CA VAL A 682 -7.97 41.07 31.77
C VAL A 682 -7.38 40.59 33.09
N ILE A 683 -6.30 39.82 33.01
CA ILE A 683 -5.62 39.20 34.19
C ILE A 683 -4.35 39.99 34.59
N PRO A 684 -3.93 39.90 35.83
CA PRO A 684 -2.62 40.45 36.23
C PRO A 684 -1.50 39.84 35.38
N PRO A 685 -0.40 40.59 35.10
CA PRO A 685 0.70 40.05 34.35
C PRO A 685 1.28 38.82 35.05
N SER A 686 1.52 37.78 34.29
CA SER A 686 2.23 36.57 34.79
C SER A 686 3.66 36.97 35.16
N ARG A 687 4.04 36.66 36.40
CA ARG A 687 5.40 36.96 36.96
C ARG A 687 6.45 36.09 36.29
#